data_bde81797e165c6c1f47c418efef6fea5
#
_entry.id   bde81797e165c6c1f47c418efef6fea5
#
_cell.length_a   1.000
_cell.length_b   1.000
_cell.length_c   1.000
_cell.angle_alpha   90.00
_cell.angle_beta   90.00
_cell.angle_gamma   90.00
#
_symmetry.space_group_name_H-M   'P 1'
#
loop_
_entity.id
_entity.type
_entity.pdbx_description
1 polymer ?
#
loop_
_entity_poly.entity_id
_entity_poly.type
_entity_poly.pdbx_seq_one_letter_code
_entity_poly.pdbx_strand_id
1 'polypeptide(L)'
;MKKIVGLVACLLLLHTTLPAQRGFTFNRISTDDGIGLSSDVVYSIYQDKKGFIWTGTANGLQRFDGSKFIRFNAASVNSPRASNLTKILPYDSTSLWLCFPNLQEVGIYNTATLSYTKVPVKSSRSIPNLGGINLWQDSRGETFLFIPRSGPLHYDKKKRAFVDDNYFHLPEGWVCGPGLHEDTLKKQYWLPCGNNGLAVFDIASQTLYTNSYNPKRFPLLNNPKLQQGTSEVFIDSKRRHWVFTWVTAHLKYCFDSTGKELTDTAGLNYNPDYSESRNFYETKQGLLWISGTNALYNFDRDTRSFYYYEHEAGSATGIQFQFVYQVLEDHDGSIWVCTNNGLYFTSPGSGTYSVVNMLFSEAKGAVEFTDIYQLRGGQYWLSTWGRGVFTLDRKMNTYDAGIYNNKPRGSQKWIEYRQTWSLYQHNDGKVWIGCQAGNFMVYDTATRSTRFLSDPVFEGSTINYITGDKKNIWLATFRGFLVRYDGKRYSLLHKFGSVITKILVDNEGLLWVSVEGKGLYCLSSDGTKIIKQYTAEGVPGKKLFMNAGKDIEQLNDSTIVFGAGAMNFINKRTGTIYWLTYDDGLPGNTIMRIRKDADGYLWMITLDGLCRYNPLTKRVTAYGRKDGITLANMTTEADYFGSDGNVMFTGNNALLYFKPSIFRNKQPRDVVITDFKLLNNYMSVDSLQALPRIQLSSAENSFSIYFAALSYLEREKLTYYYKMTGIDKDWIKADRQNFINYSLLPPGNYTFSVYCENIDGNRSKNFTELHIYIKPPFWRTYWFISTLFFIIALSIYGVHRLRVNKLLAVEKLRNRVARDLHDDMGSTLSTINILSSMAKSRIQVDPVKTTEYLGKISDNSQRMMDAMDDIVWSIKPSNDSMQKIAARMREFATNVLEAKEIELDFRVDESVFDIKLDMEARRDFFLVFKEAVNNAAKYSQASMVTVQVVLDNKQLVLVVEDDGIGFDPVQADGGNGMGNMQKRADAMKGRLHILSKPGGGAKVTVTIPLNG
;
A
#
# COMPACT_ATOMS: atom_id res chain seq x y z
N MET A 1 -35.89 9.58 -71.69
CA MET A 1 -36.24 10.22 -70.43
C MET A 1 -36.69 9.21 -69.30
N LYS A 2 -37.61 8.28 -69.55
CA LYS A 2 -38.03 7.33 -68.47
C LYS A 2 -36.92 6.38 -67.89
N LYS A 3 -35.88 6.03 -68.67
CA LYS A 3 -34.73 5.21 -68.18
C LYS A 3 -33.71 6.03 -67.42
N ILE A 4 -33.59 7.32 -67.67
CA ILE A 4 -32.68 8.22 -66.97
C ILE A 4 -33.28 8.60 -65.56
N VAL A 5 -34.62 8.80 -65.54
CA VAL A 5 -35.33 9.05 -64.25
C VAL A 5 -35.29 7.82 -63.29
N GLY A 6 -35.33 6.59 -63.86
CA GLY A 6 -35.14 5.34 -63.04
C GLY A 6 -33.72 5.18 -62.48
N LEU A 7 -32.68 5.61 -63.24
CA LEU A 7 -31.28 5.54 -62.79
C LEU A 7 -30.95 6.59 -61.74
N VAL A 8 -31.55 7.81 -61.87
CA VAL A 8 -31.43 8.87 -60.87
C VAL A 8 -32.24 8.55 -59.62
N ALA A 9 -33.40 7.88 -59.71
CA ALA A 9 -34.16 7.40 -58.58
C ALA A 9 -33.44 6.23 -57.85
N CYS A 10 -32.72 5.32 -58.59
CA CYS A 10 -31.85 4.31 -57.97
C CYS A 10 -30.57 4.90 -57.36
N LEU A 11 -30.01 5.98 -57.91
CA LEU A 11 -28.86 6.68 -57.34
C LEU A 11 -29.24 7.55 -56.12
N LEU A 12 -30.49 7.99 -56.02
CA LEU A 12 -31.05 8.70 -54.84
C LEU A 12 -31.51 7.76 -53.74
N LEU A 13 -31.57 6.45 -53.99
CA LEU A 13 -31.86 5.42 -52.99
C LEU A 13 -30.62 4.74 -52.41
N LEU A 14 -29.44 5.09 -52.88
CA LEU A 14 -28.15 4.79 -52.20
C LEU A 14 -27.78 5.92 -51.23
N HIS A 15 -28.74 6.32 -50.37
CA HIS A 15 -28.40 7.01 -49.16
C HIS A 15 -27.77 5.95 -48.27
N THR A 16 -26.47 5.96 -48.19
CA THR A 16 -25.67 5.22 -47.19
C THR A 16 -26.20 5.60 -45.81
N THR A 17 -27.07 4.76 -45.31
CA THR A 17 -27.32 4.74 -43.87
C THR A 17 -26.00 4.40 -43.23
N LEU A 18 -25.26 5.43 -42.78
CA LEU A 18 -24.10 5.22 -41.92
C LEU A 18 -24.63 4.56 -40.63
N PRO A 19 -24.26 3.33 -40.35
CA PRO A 19 -24.68 2.69 -39.10
C PRO A 19 -24.16 3.53 -37.96
N ALA A 20 -24.93 3.60 -36.87
CA ALA A 20 -24.52 4.25 -35.64
C ALA A 20 -23.14 3.71 -35.23
N GLN A 21 -22.14 4.57 -35.28
CA GLN A 21 -20.75 4.21 -35.00
C GLN A 21 -20.59 3.89 -33.51
N ARG A 22 -20.27 2.62 -33.20
CA ARG A 22 -19.92 2.17 -31.83
C ARG A 22 -18.43 2.40 -31.63
N GLY A 23 -18.04 3.55 -31.12
CA GLY A 23 -16.65 3.86 -30.71
C GLY A 23 -16.44 3.61 -29.21
N PHE A 24 -15.26 3.06 -28.86
CA PHE A 24 -14.82 3.00 -27.49
C PHE A 24 -14.25 4.36 -27.07
N THR A 25 -14.48 4.76 -25.84
CA THR A 25 -13.81 5.89 -25.21
C THR A 25 -12.66 5.39 -24.36
N PHE A 26 -11.55 6.12 -24.40
CA PHE A 26 -10.32 5.72 -23.73
C PHE A 26 -9.97 6.65 -22.57
N ASN A 27 -9.51 6.06 -21.49
CA ASN A 27 -8.90 6.77 -20.38
C ASN A 27 -7.39 6.72 -20.54
N ARG A 28 -6.73 7.86 -20.45
CA ARG A 28 -5.27 7.97 -20.52
C ARG A 28 -4.66 7.78 -19.16
N ILE A 29 -3.52 7.10 -19.13
CA ILE A 29 -2.56 7.06 -18.03
C ILE A 29 -1.26 7.65 -18.54
N SER A 30 -0.76 8.70 -17.88
CA SER A 30 0.42 9.46 -18.27
C SER A 30 1.40 9.62 -17.11
N THR A 31 2.57 10.14 -17.42
CA THR A 31 3.58 10.51 -16.40
C THR A 31 3.09 11.56 -15.42
N ASP A 32 2.14 12.40 -15.83
CA ASP A 32 1.63 13.54 -15.05
C ASP A 32 0.52 13.16 -14.07
N ASP A 33 -0.01 11.94 -14.15
CA ASP A 33 -1.14 11.50 -13.31
C ASP A 33 -0.74 11.19 -11.86
N GLY A 34 0.54 11.28 -11.51
CA GLY A 34 1.04 11.03 -10.15
C GLY A 34 1.03 9.58 -9.69
N ILE A 35 0.62 8.63 -10.55
CA ILE A 35 0.58 7.19 -10.24
C ILE A 35 1.87 6.44 -10.58
N GLY A 36 2.89 7.14 -11.06
CA GLY A 36 4.27 6.66 -11.19
C GLY A 36 4.63 6.00 -12.52
N LEU A 37 3.86 6.19 -13.59
CA LEU A 37 4.28 5.77 -14.93
C LEU A 37 5.61 6.47 -15.28
N SER A 38 6.61 5.72 -15.76
CA SER A 38 7.97 6.24 -15.93
C SER A 38 8.22 6.94 -17.26
N SER A 39 7.36 6.70 -18.24
CA SER A 39 7.43 7.28 -19.59
C SER A 39 6.08 7.17 -20.26
N ASP A 40 5.71 8.19 -21.03
CA ASP A 40 4.53 8.16 -21.88
C ASP A 40 4.72 7.25 -23.12
N VAL A 41 5.95 6.86 -23.43
CA VAL A 41 6.20 5.85 -24.45
C VAL A 41 6.12 4.46 -23.83
N VAL A 42 4.99 3.79 -24.07
CA VAL A 42 4.72 2.43 -23.57
C VAL A 42 4.71 1.48 -24.76
N TYR A 43 5.70 0.58 -24.83
CA TYR A 43 5.86 -0.34 -25.97
C TYR A 43 5.11 -1.64 -25.81
N SER A 44 5.02 -2.16 -24.61
CA SER A 44 4.54 -3.51 -24.36
C SER A 44 3.75 -3.60 -23.06
N ILE A 45 2.77 -4.50 -23.06
CA ILE A 45 1.92 -4.76 -21.90
C ILE A 45 1.67 -6.27 -21.79
N TYR A 46 1.66 -6.78 -20.58
CA TYR A 46 1.34 -8.16 -20.28
C TYR A 46 0.58 -8.24 -18.96
N GLN A 47 -0.48 -9.02 -18.90
CA GLN A 47 -1.16 -9.31 -17.64
C GLN A 47 -0.77 -10.71 -17.16
N ASP A 48 -0.23 -10.81 -15.94
CA ASP A 48 0.14 -12.08 -15.35
C ASP A 48 -1.08 -12.84 -14.79
N LYS A 49 -0.86 -14.09 -14.39
CA LYS A 49 -1.92 -14.95 -13.84
C LYS A 49 -2.56 -14.44 -12.55
N LYS A 50 -1.85 -13.58 -11.80
CA LYS A 50 -2.36 -12.93 -10.59
C LYS A 50 -3.23 -11.73 -10.91
N GLY A 51 -3.12 -11.19 -12.11
CA GLY A 51 -3.85 -10.04 -12.60
C GLY A 51 -3.04 -8.75 -12.65
N PHE A 52 -1.76 -8.72 -12.22
CA PHE A 52 -0.93 -7.52 -12.37
C PHE A 52 -0.67 -7.19 -13.84
N ILE A 53 -0.70 -5.92 -14.14
CA ILE A 53 -0.30 -5.40 -15.45
C ILE A 53 1.18 -5.05 -15.43
N TRP A 54 1.95 -5.71 -16.28
CA TRP A 54 3.36 -5.42 -16.52
C TRP A 54 3.51 -4.56 -17.76
N THR A 55 4.27 -3.47 -17.68
CA THR A 55 4.49 -2.55 -18.79
C THR A 55 5.96 -2.41 -19.11
N GLY A 56 6.27 -2.48 -20.41
CA GLY A 56 7.56 -2.16 -20.97
C GLY A 56 7.53 -0.75 -21.54
N THR A 57 8.33 0.14 -20.99
CA THR A 57 8.38 1.55 -21.36
C THR A 57 9.75 1.93 -21.92
N ALA A 58 9.90 3.17 -22.37
CA ALA A 58 11.21 3.71 -22.73
C ALA A 58 12.21 3.71 -21.55
N ASN A 59 11.71 3.65 -20.32
CA ASN A 59 12.48 3.64 -19.07
C ASN A 59 12.49 2.28 -18.36
N GLY A 60 12.20 1.17 -19.08
CA GLY A 60 12.30 -0.20 -18.57
C GLY A 60 11.00 -0.79 -18.06
N LEU A 61 11.13 -1.76 -17.16
CA LEU A 61 10.04 -2.60 -16.65
C LEU A 61 9.32 -1.94 -15.47
N GLN A 62 7.99 -1.93 -15.54
CA GLN A 62 7.13 -1.53 -14.43
C GLN A 62 5.99 -2.52 -14.23
N ARG A 63 5.46 -2.58 -13.00
CA ARG A 63 4.25 -3.33 -12.66
C ARG A 63 3.19 -2.37 -12.11
N PHE A 64 1.98 -2.49 -12.62
CA PHE A 64 0.81 -1.73 -12.19
C PHE A 64 -0.13 -2.62 -11.38
N ASP A 65 -0.52 -2.17 -10.21
CA ASP A 65 -1.43 -2.88 -9.30
C ASP A 65 -2.87 -2.30 -9.31
N GLY A 66 -3.14 -1.38 -10.23
CA GLY A 66 -4.39 -0.63 -10.29
C GLY A 66 -4.32 0.73 -9.58
N SER A 67 -3.35 0.97 -8.71
CA SER A 67 -3.18 2.23 -7.98
C SER A 67 -1.91 2.96 -8.33
N LYS A 68 -0.79 2.24 -8.47
CA LYS A 68 0.54 2.79 -8.74
C LYS A 68 1.37 1.90 -9.63
N PHE A 69 2.34 2.50 -10.30
CA PHE A 69 3.41 1.78 -11.00
C PHE A 69 4.63 1.62 -10.10
N ILE A 70 5.14 0.40 -9.99
CA ILE A 70 6.40 0.10 -9.33
C ILE A 70 7.45 -0.18 -10.40
N ARG A 71 8.63 0.46 -10.28
CA ARG A 71 9.78 0.28 -11.18
C ARG A 71 10.69 -0.82 -10.68
N PHE A 72 11.18 -1.65 -11.60
CA PHE A 72 12.09 -2.76 -11.32
C PHE A 72 13.45 -2.57 -12.00
N ASN A 73 13.99 -1.37 -11.97
CA ASN A 73 15.26 -0.97 -12.57
C ASN A 73 16.27 -0.47 -11.52
N ALA A 74 16.38 -1.16 -10.39
CA ALA A 74 17.34 -0.81 -9.35
C ALA A 74 18.79 -0.94 -9.87
N ALA A 75 19.73 -0.18 -9.29
CA ALA A 75 21.14 -0.15 -9.68
C ALA A 75 21.93 -1.45 -9.39
N SER A 76 21.27 -2.54 -9.03
CA SER A 76 21.91 -3.84 -8.78
C SER A 76 22.25 -4.56 -10.09
N VAL A 77 23.30 -5.37 -10.08
CA VAL A 77 23.74 -6.16 -11.23
C VAL A 77 22.66 -7.12 -11.75
N ASN A 78 21.74 -7.53 -10.89
CA ASN A 78 20.67 -8.47 -11.18
C ASN A 78 19.31 -7.81 -11.45
N SER A 79 19.26 -6.51 -11.72
CA SER A 79 18.04 -5.80 -12.08
C SER A 79 17.94 -5.53 -13.59
N PRO A 80 16.72 -5.49 -14.16
CA PRO A 80 16.53 -5.07 -15.55
C PRO A 80 17.07 -3.67 -15.79
N ARG A 81 17.54 -3.40 -17.00
CA ARG A 81 18.08 -2.09 -17.37
C ARG A 81 16.98 -1.05 -17.53
N ALA A 82 17.26 0.20 -17.16
CA ALA A 82 16.43 1.36 -17.48
C ALA A 82 16.63 1.75 -18.95
N SER A 83 16.04 0.99 -19.86
CA SER A 83 16.16 1.16 -21.32
C SER A 83 14.86 0.72 -21.99
N ASN A 84 14.69 1.04 -23.27
CA ASN A 84 13.53 0.66 -24.06
C ASN A 84 13.22 -0.84 -23.95
N LEU A 85 12.14 -1.18 -23.28
CA LEU A 85 11.63 -2.54 -23.14
C LEU A 85 10.45 -2.72 -24.11
N THR A 86 10.72 -3.32 -25.26
CA THR A 86 9.75 -3.38 -26.36
C THR A 86 8.86 -4.61 -26.34
N LYS A 87 9.25 -5.67 -25.62
CA LYS A 87 8.43 -6.89 -25.53
C LYS A 87 8.52 -7.52 -24.15
N ILE A 88 7.36 -7.89 -23.63
CA ILE A 88 7.20 -8.71 -22.42
C ILE A 88 6.38 -9.92 -22.83
N LEU A 89 6.89 -11.15 -22.57
CA LEU A 89 6.19 -12.41 -22.81
C LEU A 89 6.31 -13.32 -21.58
N PRO A 90 5.39 -14.25 -21.34
CA PRO A 90 5.53 -15.23 -20.26
C PRO A 90 6.67 -16.21 -20.56
N TYR A 91 7.52 -16.50 -19.57
CA TYR A 91 8.47 -17.62 -19.65
C TYR A 91 7.93 -18.85 -18.91
N ASP A 92 7.54 -18.65 -17.65
CA ASP A 92 6.86 -19.65 -16.83
C ASP A 92 5.83 -18.97 -15.89
N SER A 93 5.39 -19.63 -14.83
CA SER A 93 4.42 -19.08 -13.88
C SER A 93 4.92 -17.89 -13.06
N THR A 94 6.25 -17.73 -12.94
CA THR A 94 6.90 -16.74 -12.09
C THR A 94 7.95 -15.91 -12.83
N SER A 95 8.10 -16.10 -14.13
CA SER A 95 9.17 -15.45 -14.90
C SER A 95 8.66 -14.91 -16.23
N LEU A 96 9.26 -13.81 -16.65
CA LEU A 96 8.92 -13.07 -17.85
C LEU A 96 10.13 -12.96 -18.78
N TRP A 97 9.92 -13.13 -20.08
CA TRP A 97 10.84 -12.70 -21.11
C TRP A 97 10.85 -11.19 -21.24
N LEU A 98 12.02 -10.58 -21.31
CA LEU A 98 12.22 -9.15 -21.53
C LEU A 98 13.13 -8.95 -22.74
N CYS A 99 12.75 -8.03 -23.67
CA CYS A 99 13.51 -7.69 -24.85
C CYS A 99 13.88 -6.21 -24.84
N PHE A 100 15.19 -5.91 -24.89
CA PHE A 100 15.78 -4.58 -24.91
C PHE A 100 16.54 -4.33 -26.23
N PRO A 101 15.86 -3.90 -27.31
CA PRO A 101 16.48 -3.75 -28.62
C PRO A 101 17.67 -2.81 -28.65
N ASN A 102 17.59 -1.67 -27.97
CA ASN A 102 18.66 -0.68 -27.91
C ASN A 102 19.94 -1.21 -27.27
N LEU A 103 19.82 -2.19 -26.39
CA LEU A 103 20.95 -2.87 -25.74
C LEU A 103 21.34 -4.16 -26.46
N GLN A 104 20.60 -4.55 -27.51
CA GLN A 104 20.72 -5.85 -28.17
C GLN A 104 20.70 -7.00 -27.13
N GLU A 105 19.79 -6.89 -26.20
CA GLU A 105 19.74 -7.78 -25.04
C GLU A 105 18.36 -8.40 -24.87
N VAL A 106 18.35 -9.67 -24.53
CA VAL A 106 17.16 -10.41 -24.15
C VAL A 106 17.47 -11.21 -22.89
N GLY A 107 16.50 -11.32 -21.99
CA GLY A 107 16.70 -12.05 -20.74
C GLY A 107 15.39 -12.45 -20.08
N ILE A 108 15.54 -13.13 -18.98
CA ILE A 108 14.44 -13.66 -18.16
C ILE A 108 14.44 -12.92 -16.83
N TYR A 109 13.30 -12.35 -16.48
CA TYR A 109 13.05 -11.71 -15.20
C TYR A 109 12.17 -12.59 -14.32
N ASN A 110 12.68 -12.99 -13.17
CA ASN A 110 11.91 -13.74 -12.18
C ASN A 110 11.19 -12.79 -11.24
N THR A 111 9.86 -12.82 -11.23
CA THR A 111 9.00 -11.93 -10.43
C THR A 111 8.99 -12.30 -8.96
N ALA A 112 9.31 -13.56 -8.61
CA ALA A 112 9.35 -14.02 -7.24
C ALA A 112 10.65 -13.63 -6.52
N THR A 113 11.80 -13.71 -7.22
CA THR A 113 13.11 -13.33 -6.66
C THR A 113 13.53 -11.91 -7.01
N LEU A 114 12.77 -11.23 -7.87
CA LEU A 114 13.04 -9.89 -8.41
C LEU A 114 14.41 -9.81 -9.09
N SER A 115 14.80 -10.89 -9.78
CA SER A 115 16.12 -11.03 -10.41
C SER A 115 16.03 -11.16 -11.93
N TYR A 116 16.94 -10.52 -12.63
CA TYR A 116 17.06 -10.55 -14.08
C TYR A 116 18.30 -11.34 -14.50
N THR A 117 18.13 -12.23 -15.47
CA THR A 117 19.21 -13.03 -16.05
C THR A 117 19.25 -12.83 -17.56
N LYS A 118 20.37 -12.34 -18.07
CA LYS A 118 20.59 -12.19 -19.51
C LYS A 118 20.71 -13.57 -20.17
N VAL A 119 20.04 -13.72 -21.32
CA VAL A 119 20.11 -14.95 -22.12
C VAL A 119 21.10 -14.78 -23.27
N PRO A 120 22.09 -15.67 -23.42
CA PRO A 120 23.05 -15.60 -24.50
C PRO A 120 22.41 -15.79 -25.88
N VAL A 121 22.88 -15.03 -26.86
CA VAL A 121 22.53 -15.15 -28.26
C VAL A 121 23.75 -15.73 -28.98
N LYS A 122 23.63 -16.98 -29.47
CA LYS A 122 24.70 -17.72 -30.19
C LYS A 122 24.33 -17.78 -31.68
N SER A 123 24.81 -16.81 -32.43
CA SER A 123 24.61 -16.74 -33.87
C SER A 123 25.92 -16.38 -34.55
N SER A 124 26.18 -17.03 -35.69
CA SER A 124 27.24 -16.65 -36.62
C SER A 124 26.91 -15.40 -37.42
N ARG A 125 25.63 -14.97 -37.38
CA ARG A 125 25.14 -13.80 -38.08
C ARG A 125 25.48 -12.53 -37.30
N SER A 126 25.91 -11.49 -38.01
CA SER A 126 26.09 -10.17 -37.42
C SER A 126 24.73 -9.61 -36.97
N ILE A 127 24.61 -9.26 -35.68
CA ILE A 127 23.43 -8.53 -35.19
C ILE A 127 23.64 -7.07 -35.53
N PRO A 128 22.78 -6.44 -36.35
CA PRO A 128 22.91 -5.05 -36.71
C PRO A 128 22.87 -4.14 -35.50
N ASN A 129 23.74 -3.13 -35.45
CA ASN A 129 23.77 -2.14 -34.34
C ASN A 129 22.54 -1.22 -34.30
N LEU A 130 21.68 -1.27 -35.29
CA LEU A 130 20.46 -0.47 -35.39
C LEU A 130 19.30 -1.33 -34.91
N GLY A 131 18.79 -1.03 -33.76
CA GLY A 131 17.66 -1.61 -33.03
C GLY A 131 16.62 -2.35 -33.87
N GLY A 132 15.82 -3.20 -33.23
CA GLY A 132 14.76 -3.89 -33.92
C GLY A 132 14.71 -5.40 -33.69
N ILE A 133 15.54 -5.95 -32.78
CA ILE A 133 15.29 -7.32 -32.30
C ILE A 133 13.89 -7.38 -31.67
N ASN A 134 13.17 -8.46 -31.95
CA ASN A 134 11.83 -8.69 -31.42
C ASN A 134 11.67 -10.13 -30.96
N LEU A 135 10.89 -10.34 -29.91
CA LEU A 135 10.54 -11.65 -29.40
C LEU A 135 9.14 -12.06 -29.86
N TRP A 136 9.00 -13.30 -30.23
CA TRP A 136 7.72 -13.94 -30.49
C TRP A 136 7.69 -15.31 -29.81
N GLN A 137 6.50 -15.73 -29.35
CA GLN A 137 6.31 -17.00 -28.68
C GLN A 137 5.00 -17.66 -29.14
N ASP A 138 5.03 -18.96 -29.33
CA ASP A 138 3.85 -19.75 -29.65
C ASP A 138 3.05 -20.20 -28.42
N SER A 139 1.91 -20.83 -28.65
CA SER A 139 1.02 -21.32 -27.58
C SER A 139 1.64 -22.43 -26.71
N ARG A 140 2.72 -23.08 -27.16
CA ARG A 140 3.45 -24.14 -26.45
C ARG A 140 4.65 -23.61 -25.66
N GLY A 141 4.96 -22.31 -25.79
CA GLY A 141 6.09 -21.66 -25.14
C GLY A 141 7.41 -21.80 -25.92
N GLU A 142 7.37 -22.18 -27.23
CA GLU A 142 8.53 -22.05 -28.08
C GLU A 142 8.76 -20.59 -28.42
N THR A 143 9.99 -20.12 -28.20
CA THR A 143 10.31 -18.70 -28.25
C THR A 143 11.34 -18.43 -29.34
N PHE A 144 11.08 -17.40 -30.14
CA PHE A 144 11.93 -16.95 -31.23
C PHE A 144 12.37 -15.52 -31.06
N LEU A 145 13.65 -15.27 -31.35
CA LEU A 145 14.23 -13.94 -31.39
C LEU A 145 14.44 -13.56 -32.87
N PHE A 146 13.68 -12.56 -33.33
CA PHE A 146 13.81 -12.05 -34.70
C PHE A 146 14.88 -10.98 -34.77
N ILE A 147 15.85 -11.19 -35.64
CA ILE A 147 16.90 -10.21 -35.96
C ILE A 147 16.55 -9.60 -37.33
N PRO A 148 16.45 -8.26 -37.44
CA PRO A 148 16.13 -7.59 -38.69
C PRO A 148 17.06 -8.05 -39.83
N ARG A 149 16.48 -8.39 -40.97
CA ARG A 149 17.17 -8.89 -42.20
C ARG A 149 17.94 -10.19 -42.04
N SER A 150 17.92 -10.81 -40.84
CA SER A 150 18.64 -12.07 -40.61
C SER A 150 17.70 -13.24 -40.29
N GLY A 151 16.44 -12.97 -39.96
CA GLY A 151 15.44 -13.98 -39.60
C GLY A 151 15.46 -14.40 -38.14
N PRO A 152 14.70 -15.46 -37.81
CA PRO A 152 14.54 -15.90 -36.44
C PRO A 152 15.70 -16.74 -35.91
N LEU A 153 16.00 -16.60 -34.63
CA LEU A 153 16.77 -17.55 -33.82
C LEU A 153 15.81 -18.24 -32.85
N HIS A 154 16.02 -19.53 -32.64
CA HIS A 154 15.17 -20.34 -31.77
C HIS A 154 15.79 -20.44 -30.35
N TYR A 155 14.99 -20.42 -29.30
CA TYR A 155 15.47 -20.62 -27.94
C TYR A 155 15.62 -22.11 -27.61
N ASP A 156 16.87 -22.57 -27.53
CA ASP A 156 17.19 -23.91 -27.09
C ASP A 156 17.17 -24.00 -25.55
N LYS A 157 16.15 -24.66 -24.99
CA LYS A 157 15.96 -24.81 -23.53
C LYS A 157 17.13 -25.59 -22.88
N LYS A 158 17.79 -26.49 -23.58
CA LYS A 158 18.94 -27.27 -23.05
C LYS A 158 20.19 -26.40 -22.99
N LYS A 159 20.44 -25.62 -24.02
CA LYS A 159 21.59 -24.70 -24.09
C LYS A 159 21.36 -23.40 -23.34
N ARG A 160 20.13 -23.13 -22.96
CA ARG A 160 19.67 -21.86 -22.36
C ARG A 160 20.15 -20.65 -23.16
N ALA A 161 20.02 -20.72 -24.48
CA ALA A 161 20.50 -19.70 -25.41
C ALA A 161 19.64 -19.66 -26.67
N PHE A 162 19.58 -18.48 -27.32
CA PHE A 162 19.05 -18.39 -28.67
C PHE A 162 20.12 -18.93 -29.66
N VAL A 163 19.70 -19.81 -30.54
CA VAL A 163 20.59 -20.49 -31.52
C VAL A 163 20.07 -20.34 -32.94
N ASP A 164 20.98 -20.40 -33.89
CA ASP A 164 20.69 -20.34 -35.32
C ASP A 164 20.63 -21.78 -35.90
N ASP A 165 19.50 -22.44 -35.66
CA ASP A 165 19.27 -23.83 -36.07
C ASP A 165 18.35 -24.00 -37.28
N ASN A 166 17.99 -22.84 -37.94
CA ASN A 166 17.03 -22.81 -39.04
C ASN A 166 15.73 -23.61 -38.76
N TYR A 167 15.16 -23.40 -37.57
CA TYR A 167 13.98 -24.11 -37.07
C TYR A 167 12.86 -24.29 -38.11
N PHE A 168 12.62 -23.24 -38.93
CA PHE A 168 11.55 -23.27 -39.97
C PHE A 168 11.99 -23.89 -41.32
N HIS A 169 13.21 -24.39 -41.42
CA HIS A 169 13.77 -24.90 -42.65
C HIS A 169 13.65 -23.91 -43.83
N LEU A 170 13.86 -22.62 -43.57
CA LEU A 170 13.81 -21.59 -44.61
C LEU A 170 14.91 -21.85 -45.68
N PRO A 171 14.59 -21.69 -46.98
CA PRO A 171 15.58 -21.72 -48.02
C PRO A 171 16.66 -20.65 -47.84
N GLU A 172 17.83 -20.88 -48.39
CA GLU A 172 18.93 -19.91 -48.35
C GLU A 172 18.51 -18.56 -48.89
N GLY A 173 18.86 -17.50 -48.18
CA GLY A 173 18.45 -16.12 -48.55
C GLY A 173 17.01 -15.73 -48.16
N TRP A 174 16.19 -16.64 -47.65
CA TRP A 174 14.86 -16.30 -47.18
C TRP A 174 14.91 -15.76 -45.76
N VAL A 175 14.12 -14.73 -45.52
CA VAL A 175 13.99 -14.11 -44.20
C VAL A 175 12.51 -13.99 -43.88
N CYS A 176 12.07 -14.48 -42.73
CA CYS A 176 10.73 -14.20 -42.24
C CYS A 176 10.76 -13.16 -41.10
N GLY A 177 9.73 -12.36 -41.05
CA GLY A 177 9.54 -11.32 -40.04
C GLY A 177 8.80 -11.79 -38.79
N PRO A 178 8.74 -10.96 -37.74
CA PRO A 178 8.04 -11.29 -36.51
C PRO A 178 6.50 -11.27 -36.63
N GLY A 179 5.95 -10.84 -37.76
CA GLY A 179 4.51 -10.83 -38.06
C GLY A 179 3.92 -12.19 -38.42
N LEU A 180 4.50 -13.28 -37.94
CA LEU A 180 4.01 -14.64 -38.18
C LEU A 180 2.80 -14.95 -37.28
N HIS A 181 2.00 -15.91 -37.68
CA HIS A 181 0.84 -16.38 -36.93
C HIS A 181 0.88 -17.90 -36.72
N GLU A 182 0.55 -18.36 -35.51
CA GLU A 182 0.33 -19.75 -35.21
C GLU A 182 -1.14 -20.14 -35.41
N ASP A 183 -1.40 -21.01 -36.33
CA ASP A 183 -2.67 -21.72 -36.44
C ASP A 183 -2.70 -22.88 -35.47
N THR A 184 -3.17 -22.69 -34.26
CA THR A 184 -3.19 -23.71 -33.21
C THR A 184 -4.06 -24.92 -33.56
N LEU A 185 -5.15 -24.70 -34.32
CA LEU A 185 -6.06 -25.80 -34.74
C LEU A 185 -5.41 -26.73 -35.76
N LYS A 186 -4.69 -26.18 -36.75
CA LYS A 186 -4.02 -26.93 -37.76
C LYS A 186 -2.56 -27.28 -37.41
N LYS A 187 -2.05 -26.76 -36.27
CA LYS A 187 -0.65 -26.91 -35.83
C LYS A 187 0.33 -26.44 -36.92
N GLN A 188 0.15 -25.24 -37.41
CA GLN A 188 0.92 -24.63 -38.48
C GLN A 188 1.36 -23.22 -38.12
N TYR A 189 2.54 -22.83 -38.60
CA TYR A 189 2.93 -21.41 -38.60
C TYR A 189 2.76 -20.82 -39.99
N TRP A 190 2.17 -19.69 -40.09
CA TRP A 190 2.08 -18.87 -41.29
C TRP A 190 3.17 -17.80 -41.21
N LEU A 191 4.08 -17.80 -42.13
CA LEU A 191 5.31 -17.00 -42.11
C LEU A 191 5.25 -15.94 -43.20
N PRO A 192 5.27 -14.66 -42.89
CA PRO A 192 5.45 -13.57 -43.87
C PRO A 192 6.96 -13.48 -44.24
N CYS A 193 7.30 -13.81 -45.47
CA CYS A 193 8.68 -13.88 -45.95
C CYS A 193 9.04 -12.70 -46.88
N GLY A 194 8.44 -11.53 -46.69
CA GLY A 194 8.73 -10.32 -47.43
C GLY A 194 8.54 -10.50 -48.93
N ASN A 195 9.60 -10.31 -49.71
CA ASN A 195 9.58 -10.44 -51.16
C ASN A 195 9.44 -11.91 -51.66
N ASN A 196 9.52 -12.88 -50.77
CA ASN A 196 9.29 -14.28 -51.06
C ASN A 196 7.84 -14.71 -50.78
N GLY A 197 6.97 -13.78 -50.44
CA GLY A 197 5.56 -14.02 -50.20
C GLY A 197 5.26 -14.66 -48.83
N LEU A 198 4.29 -15.58 -48.82
CA LEU A 198 3.93 -16.36 -47.63
C LEU A 198 4.52 -17.75 -47.68
N ALA A 199 4.84 -18.31 -46.51
CA ALA A 199 5.16 -19.72 -46.34
C ALA A 199 4.32 -20.29 -45.17
N VAL A 200 4.13 -21.63 -45.21
CA VAL A 200 3.43 -22.35 -44.15
C VAL A 200 4.35 -23.46 -43.64
N PHE A 201 4.69 -23.43 -42.36
CA PHE A 201 5.45 -24.48 -41.72
C PHE A 201 4.52 -25.39 -40.89
N ASP A 202 4.47 -26.65 -41.25
CA ASP A 202 3.67 -27.66 -40.55
C ASP A 202 4.47 -28.23 -39.38
N ILE A 203 3.98 -28.04 -38.18
CA ILE A 203 4.71 -28.41 -36.96
C ILE A 203 4.83 -29.93 -36.81
N ALA A 204 3.83 -30.68 -37.25
CA ALA A 204 3.81 -32.15 -37.10
C ALA A 204 4.76 -32.84 -38.06
N SER A 205 4.78 -32.43 -39.32
CA SER A 205 5.62 -32.99 -40.35
C SER A 205 6.99 -32.31 -40.49
N GLN A 206 7.24 -31.22 -39.77
CA GLN A 206 8.44 -30.37 -39.88
C GLN A 206 8.72 -30.00 -41.37
N THR A 207 7.67 -29.69 -42.11
CA THR A 207 7.76 -29.40 -43.56
C THR A 207 7.37 -27.96 -43.82
N LEU A 208 8.19 -27.23 -44.57
CA LEU A 208 7.90 -25.88 -45.04
C LEU A 208 7.23 -25.96 -46.42
N TYR A 209 6.08 -25.33 -46.57
CA TYR A 209 5.37 -25.13 -47.83
C TYR A 209 5.55 -23.68 -48.29
N THR A 210 5.84 -23.53 -49.58
CA THR A 210 6.09 -22.24 -50.24
C THR A 210 5.33 -22.17 -51.55
N ASN A 211 5.39 -21.06 -52.25
CA ASN A 211 4.83 -20.94 -53.60
C ASN A 211 5.44 -21.94 -54.61
N SER A 212 6.73 -22.28 -54.45
CA SER A 212 7.44 -23.26 -55.30
C SER A 212 7.24 -24.74 -54.87
N TYR A 213 6.81 -24.97 -53.62
CA TYR A 213 6.53 -26.30 -53.09
C TYR A 213 5.22 -26.28 -52.31
N ASN A 214 4.08 -26.54 -52.97
CA ASN A 214 2.75 -26.45 -52.40
C ASN A 214 1.88 -27.68 -52.73
N PRO A 215 2.29 -28.93 -52.36
CA PRO A 215 1.53 -30.13 -52.66
C PRO A 215 0.18 -30.19 -51.95
N LYS A 216 0.04 -29.51 -50.78
CA LYS A 216 -1.23 -29.39 -50.04
C LYS A 216 -2.16 -28.32 -50.61
N ARG A 217 -1.75 -27.61 -51.66
CA ARG A 217 -2.53 -26.60 -52.40
C ARG A 217 -3.09 -25.49 -51.49
N PHE A 218 -2.24 -24.95 -50.60
CA PHE A 218 -2.61 -23.78 -49.83
C PHE A 218 -2.91 -22.61 -50.80
N PRO A 219 -4.16 -22.07 -50.81
CA PRO A 219 -4.56 -21.10 -51.85
C PRO A 219 -3.75 -19.80 -51.82
N LEU A 220 -3.40 -19.32 -50.62
CA LEU A 220 -2.74 -18.05 -50.42
C LEU A 220 -1.25 -18.07 -50.82
N LEU A 221 -0.59 -19.25 -50.84
CA LEU A 221 0.83 -19.35 -51.23
C LEU A 221 1.06 -18.96 -52.71
N ASN A 222 0.07 -19.14 -53.55
CA ASN A 222 0.16 -18.84 -55.00
C ASN A 222 -0.65 -17.57 -55.36
N ASN A 223 -1.15 -16.81 -54.37
CA ASN A 223 -1.91 -15.60 -54.68
C ASN A 223 -0.97 -14.50 -55.17
N PRO A 224 -1.18 -13.94 -56.39
CA PRO A 224 -0.28 -12.94 -56.95
C PRO A 224 -0.14 -11.68 -56.14
N LYS A 225 -1.16 -11.29 -55.38
CA LYS A 225 -1.15 -10.10 -54.49
C LYS A 225 -0.24 -10.27 -53.29
N LEU A 226 0.12 -11.52 -52.91
CA LEU A 226 0.86 -11.84 -51.72
C LEU A 226 2.28 -12.35 -52.03
N GLN A 227 2.74 -12.28 -53.28
CA GLN A 227 4.07 -12.76 -53.66
C GLN A 227 5.20 -11.80 -53.26
N GLN A 228 4.88 -10.55 -52.95
CA GLN A 228 5.86 -9.54 -52.59
C GLN A 228 5.43 -8.70 -51.42
N GLY A 229 6.40 -8.37 -50.56
CA GLY A 229 6.24 -7.40 -49.50
C GLY A 229 5.33 -7.84 -48.34
N THR A 230 5.06 -9.16 -48.17
CA THR A 230 4.27 -9.61 -47.03
C THR A 230 5.00 -9.34 -45.70
N SER A 231 4.33 -8.67 -44.78
CA SER A 231 4.90 -8.25 -43.48
C SER A 231 4.22 -8.89 -42.29
N GLU A 232 2.91 -9.07 -42.36
CA GLU A 232 2.09 -9.58 -41.23
C GLU A 232 1.05 -10.54 -41.77
N VAL A 233 0.78 -11.61 -41.04
CA VAL A 233 -0.34 -12.52 -41.28
C VAL A 233 -1.06 -12.84 -39.96
N PHE A 234 -2.39 -12.89 -40.01
CA PHE A 234 -3.22 -13.22 -38.87
C PHE A 234 -4.44 -14.05 -39.31
N ILE A 235 -4.78 -15.06 -38.54
CA ILE A 235 -5.96 -15.89 -38.79
C ILE A 235 -6.93 -15.69 -37.65
N ASP A 236 -8.08 -15.11 -37.94
CA ASP A 236 -9.08 -14.84 -36.92
C ASP A 236 -9.88 -16.10 -36.52
N SER A 237 -10.68 -16.01 -35.47
CA SER A 237 -11.47 -17.11 -34.93
C SER A 237 -12.55 -17.64 -35.93
N LYS A 238 -12.89 -16.88 -36.98
CA LYS A 238 -13.76 -17.30 -38.10
C LYS A 238 -12.96 -17.86 -39.29
N ARG A 239 -11.67 -18.10 -39.08
CA ARG A 239 -10.78 -18.65 -40.10
C ARG A 239 -10.54 -17.76 -41.31
N ARG A 240 -10.68 -16.47 -41.19
CA ARG A 240 -10.30 -15.50 -42.21
C ARG A 240 -8.82 -15.19 -42.05
N HIS A 241 -8.14 -15.07 -43.17
CA HIS A 241 -6.72 -14.78 -43.27
C HIS A 241 -6.58 -13.27 -43.55
N TRP A 242 -5.99 -12.56 -42.62
CA TRP A 242 -5.65 -11.14 -42.75
C TRP A 242 -4.17 -11.05 -43.09
N VAL A 243 -3.82 -10.35 -44.18
CA VAL A 243 -2.44 -10.23 -44.64
C VAL A 243 -2.13 -8.79 -44.95
N PHE A 244 -1.03 -8.29 -44.42
CA PHE A 244 -0.51 -6.96 -44.73
C PHE A 244 0.70 -7.05 -45.62
N THR A 245 0.84 -6.09 -46.53
CA THR A 245 1.97 -6.00 -47.45
C THR A 245 2.59 -4.60 -47.43
N TRP A 246 3.89 -4.55 -47.63
CA TRP A 246 4.68 -3.30 -47.64
C TRP A 246 4.90 -2.74 -49.04
N VAL A 247 4.21 -3.23 -50.05
CA VAL A 247 4.37 -2.76 -51.45
C VAL A 247 3.55 -1.48 -51.66
N THR A 248 4.18 -0.45 -52.16
CA THR A 248 3.71 0.86 -52.66
C THR A 248 2.56 1.58 -51.89
N ALA A 249 1.70 0.91 -51.18
CA ALA A 249 0.53 1.52 -50.51
C ALA A 249 0.15 0.84 -49.16
N HIS A 250 1.01 0.03 -48.57
CA HIS A 250 0.70 -0.68 -47.30
C HIS A 250 -0.67 -1.38 -47.31
N LEU A 251 -0.94 -2.14 -48.36
CA LEU A 251 -2.24 -2.73 -48.62
C LEU A 251 -2.56 -3.84 -47.60
N LYS A 252 -3.82 -3.86 -47.23
CA LYS A 252 -4.39 -4.81 -46.28
C LYS A 252 -5.39 -5.68 -47.00
N TYR A 253 -5.24 -6.99 -46.86
CA TYR A 253 -6.11 -7.96 -47.53
C TYR A 253 -6.78 -8.86 -46.49
N CYS A 254 -8.01 -9.29 -46.79
CA CYS A 254 -8.74 -10.28 -46.02
C CYS A 254 -9.21 -11.40 -46.94
N PHE A 255 -8.91 -12.64 -46.61
CA PHE A 255 -9.33 -13.80 -47.40
C PHE A 255 -10.14 -14.77 -46.54
N ASP A 256 -11.09 -15.46 -47.13
CA ASP A 256 -11.75 -16.61 -46.48
C ASP A 256 -10.82 -17.84 -46.43
N SER A 257 -11.29 -18.93 -45.80
CA SER A 257 -10.55 -20.17 -45.68
C SER A 257 -10.28 -20.87 -47.02
N THR A 258 -10.98 -20.48 -48.09
CA THR A 258 -10.75 -20.99 -49.45
C THR A 258 -9.74 -20.18 -50.24
N GLY A 259 -9.27 -19.07 -49.69
CA GLY A 259 -8.37 -18.12 -50.36
C GLY A 259 -9.08 -17.07 -51.25
N LYS A 260 -10.42 -17.02 -51.19
CA LYS A 260 -11.18 -15.99 -51.87
C LYS A 260 -11.09 -14.67 -51.12
N GLU A 261 -10.72 -13.61 -51.78
CA GLU A 261 -10.68 -12.27 -51.18
C GLU A 261 -12.08 -11.80 -50.82
N LEU A 262 -12.21 -11.29 -49.60
CA LEU A 262 -13.46 -10.72 -49.12
C LEU A 262 -13.48 -9.24 -49.43
N THR A 263 -14.32 -8.86 -50.41
CA THR A 263 -14.49 -7.49 -50.86
C THR A 263 -15.33 -6.63 -49.92
N ASP A 264 -16.04 -7.23 -48.98
CA ASP A 264 -16.87 -6.55 -47.96
C ASP A 264 -16.07 -5.78 -46.93
N THR A 265 -14.76 -5.76 -47.04
CA THR A 265 -13.85 -4.98 -46.20
C THR A 265 -13.70 -3.53 -46.70
N ALA A 266 -14.77 -2.98 -47.28
CA ALA A 266 -14.83 -1.57 -47.66
C ALA A 266 -14.46 -0.68 -46.45
N GLY A 267 -13.45 0.17 -46.61
CA GLY A 267 -12.92 1.01 -45.58
C GLY A 267 -11.62 0.52 -44.92
N LEU A 268 -11.21 -0.74 -45.10
CA LEU A 268 -9.94 -1.26 -44.54
C LEU A 268 -8.72 -0.46 -45.00
N ASN A 269 -8.72 -0.03 -46.24
CA ASN A 269 -7.64 0.75 -46.82
C ASN A 269 -7.98 2.25 -46.94
N TYR A 270 -9.13 2.66 -46.36
CA TYR A 270 -9.52 4.08 -46.37
C TYR A 270 -8.82 4.75 -45.16
N ASN A 271 -7.81 5.53 -45.49
CA ASN A 271 -7.25 6.54 -44.57
C ASN A 271 -6.75 7.69 -45.42
N PRO A 272 -7.20 8.92 -45.21
CA PRO A 272 -6.72 10.09 -45.91
C PRO A 272 -5.24 10.39 -45.62
N ASP A 273 -4.73 9.90 -44.49
CA ASP A 273 -3.35 10.11 -44.02
C ASP A 273 -2.51 8.84 -44.15
N TYR A 274 -1.18 9.02 -44.14
CA TYR A 274 -0.24 7.91 -44.09
C TYR A 274 -0.46 7.05 -42.83
N SER A 275 -0.74 5.76 -43.02
CA SER A 275 -0.90 4.81 -41.94
C SER A 275 -0.29 3.45 -42.24
N GLU A 276 0.37 2.84 -41.24
CA GLU A 276 0.91 1.50 -41.31
C GLU A 276 0.25 0.63 -40.23
N SER A 277 -0.32 -0.50 -40.63
CA SER A 277 -0.80 -1.49 -39.71
C SER A 277 0.30 -2.53 -39.45
N ARG A 278 0.54 -2.85 -38.18
CA ARG A 278 1.65 -3.71 -37.75
C ARG A 278 1.24 -4.84 -36.83
N ASN A 279 0.09 -4.74 -36.16
CA ASN A 279 -0.33 -5.72 -35.20
C ASN A 279 -1.82 -6.02 -35.32
N PHE A 280 -2.15 -7.27 -35.00
CA PHE A 280 -3.52 -7.75 -34.84
C PHE A 280 -3.76 -8.20 -33.41
N TYR A 281 -4.93 -7.97 -32.93
CA TYR A 281 -5.39 -8.52 -31.66
C TYR A 281 -6.88 -8.84 -31.73
N GLU A 282 -7.27 -10.07 -31.45
CA GLU A 282 -8.67 -10.47 -31.37
C GLU A 282 -9.08 -10.70 -29.93
N THR A 283 -10.14 -10.03 -29.49
CA THR A 283 -10.69 -10.21 -28.14
C THR A 283 -11.40 -11.55 -27.97
N LYS A 284 -11.62 -11.97 -26.73
CA LYS A 284 -12.38 -13.20 -26.42
C LYS A 284 -13.82 -13.16 -26.99
N GLN A 285 -14.39 -11.97 -27.16
CA GLN A 285 -15.69 -11.77 -27.81
C GLN A 285 -15.59 -11.74 -29.34
N GLY A 286 -14.38 -11.81 -29.87
CA GLY A 286 -14.09 -11.83 -31.29
C GLY A 286 -14.11 -10.49 -31.99
N LEU A 287 -13.94 -9.39 -31.25
CA LEU A 287 -13.66 -8.09 -31.84
C LEU A 287 -12.21 -8.03 -32.28
N LEU A 288 -11.97 -7.75 -33.55
CA LEU A 288 -10.62 -7.65 -34.09
C LEU A 288 -10.10 -6.23 -34.02
N TRP A 289 -8.95 -6.03 -33.40
CA TRP A 289 -8.20 -4.78 -33.37
C TRP A 289 -7.02 -4.83 -34.32
N ILE A 290 -6.81 -3.76 -35.03
CA ILE A 290 -5.66 -3.54 -35.91
C ILE A 290 -4.96 -2.27 -35.48
N SER A 291 -3.66 -2.31 -35.27
CA SER A 291 -2.89 -1.18 -34.75
C SER A 291 -1.55 -1.01 -35.44
N GLY A 292 -0.98 0.22 -35.36
CA GLY A 292 0.31 0.54 -35.94
C GLY A 292 0.63 2.05 -35.91
N THR A 293 1.31 2.54 -36.98
CA THR A 293 1.62 3.96 -37.18
C THR A 293 0.39 4.68 -37.68
N ASN A 294 -0.07 5.71 -36.99
CA ASN A 294 -1.31 6.45 -37.31
C ASN A 294 -2.51 5.51 -37.56
N ALA A 295 -2.51 4.34 -36.91
CA ALA A 295 -3.48 3.29 -37.16
C ALA A 295 -3.99 2.68 -35.87
N LEU A 296 -5.28 2.81 -35.63
CA LEU A 296 -6.03 2.07 -34.64
C LEU A 296 -7.45 1.87 -35.16
N TYR A 297 -7.80 0.63 -35.41
CA TYR A 297 -9.12 0.26 -35.94
C TYR A 297 -9.69 -0.87 -35.11
N ASN A 298 -11.01 -0.96 -35.00
CA ASN A 298 -11.67 -2.21 -34.69
C ASN A 298 -12.60 -2.64 -35.83
N PHE A 299 -12.75 -3.94 -35.99
CA PHE A 299 -13.64 -4.53 -36.96
C PHE A 299 -14.84 -5.16 -36.24
N ASP A 300 -16.02 -4.56 -36.50
CA ASP A 300 -17.30 -5.08 -36.04
C ASP A 300 -17.76 -6.19 -37.02
N ARG A 301 -17.88 -7.42 -36.52
CA ARG A 301 -18.30 -8.60 -37.29
C ARG A 301 -19.77 -8.57 -37.70
N ASP A 302 -20.62 -7.95 -36.90
CA ASP A 302 -22.06 -7.95 -37.11
C ASP A 302 -22.45 -6.94 -38.20
N THR A 303 -21.82 -5.79 -38.17
CA THR A 303 -22.03 -4.74 -39.17
C THR A 303 -21.06 -4.88 -40.37
N ARG A 304 -20.01 -5.72 -40.28
CA ARG A 304 -18.92 -5.88 -41.26
C ARG A 304 -18.23 -4.55 -41.59
N SER A 305 -18.14 -3.64 -40.62
CA SER A 305 -17.57 -2.33 -40.79
C SER A 305 -16.35 -2.12 -39.89
N PHE A 306 -15.44 -1.26 -40.35
CA PHE A 306 -14.30 -0.79 -39.57
C PHE A 306 -14.68 0.50 -38.87
N TYR A 307 -14.31 0.58 -37.58
CA TYR A 307 -14.32 1.82 -36.84
C TYR A 307 -12.88 2.32 -36.71
N TYR A 308 -12.60 3.49 -37.27
CA TYR A 308 -11.31 4.17 -37.22
C TYR A 308 -11.28 5.14 -36.00
N TYR A 309 -10.23 5.11 -35.23
CA TYR A 309 -10.01 6.02 -34.13
C TYR A 309 -9.14 7.17 -34.58
N GLU A 310 -9.71 8.38 -34.58
CA GLU A 310 -8.96 9.59 -34.85
C GLU A 310 -7.90 9.80 -33.79
N HIS A 311 -6.71 10.20 -34.21
CA HIS A 311 -5.52 10.33 -33.39
C HIS A 311 -5.21 11.76 -32.97
N GLU A 312 -6.04 12.73 -33.37
CA GLU A 312 -5.84 14.15 -33.15
C GLU A 312 -6.30 14.61 -31.75
N ALA A 313 -5.78 15.77 -31.33
CA ALA A 313 -6.18 16.43 -30.09
C ALA A 313 -7.66 16.84 -30.16
N GLY A 314 -8.44 16.49 -29.13
CA GLY A 314 -9.87 16.82 -29.06
C GLY A 314 -10.80 15.74 -29.63
N SER A 315 -10.28 14.61 -30.11
CA SER A 315 -11.10 13.46 -30.52
C SER A 315 -12.12 13.06 -29.43
N ALA A 316 -13.37 12.81 -29.86
CA ALA A 316 -14.46 12.39 -29.00
C ALA A 316 -14.16 11.06 -28.26
N THR A 317 -13.27 10.23 -28.83
CA THR A 317 -12.82 8.97 -28.24
C THR A 317 -11.76 9.14 -27.15
N GLY A 318 -11.13 10.33 -27.07
CA GLY A 318 -10.15 10.66 -26.03
C GLY A 318 -8.77 10.02 -26.19
N ILE A 319 -8.50 9.34 -27.31
CA ILE A 319 -7.19 8.74 -27.58
C ILE A 319 -6.37 9.60 -28.53
N GLN A 320 -5.09 9.79 -28.20
CA GLN A 320 -4.11 10.51 -29.01
C GLN A 320 -2.87 9.66 -29.19
N PHE A 321 -2.43 9.47 -30.41
CA PHE A 321 -1.26 8.63 -30.71
C PHE A 321 -0.69 8.97 -32.09
N GLN A 322 0.59 8.70 -32.26
CA GLN A 322 1.23 8.53 -33.55
C GLN A 322 1.57 7.05 -33.77
N PHE A 323 1.95 6.37 -32.70
CA PHE A 323 2.27 4.94 -32.73
C PHE A 323 1.42 4.19 -31.70
N VAL A 324 0.78 3.10 -32.15
CA VAL A 324 0.17 2.10 -31.28
C VAL A 324 1.00 0.84 -31.38
N TYR A 325 1.66 0.50 -30.27
CA TYR A 325 2.62 -0.60 -30.22
C TYR A 325 1.99 -1.95 -29.90
N GLN A 326 1.00 -1.97 -29.02
CA GLN A 326 0.31 -3.20 -28.62
C GLN A 326 -1.10 -2.91 -28.11
N VAL A 327 -2.02 -3.86 -28.36
CA VAL A 327 -3.37 -3.91 -27.78
C VAL A 327 -3.47 -5.17 -26.95
N LEU A 328 -4.12 -5.12 -25.80
CA LEU A 328 -4.35 -6.26 -24.90
C LEU A 328 -5.74 -6.18 -24.29
N GLU A 329 -6.46 -7.30 -24.23
CA GLU A 329 -7.66 -7.45 -23.40
C GLU A 329 -7.26 -8.08 -22.06
N ASP A 330 -7.60 -7.42 -20.95
CA ASP A 330 -7.33 -7.95 -19.62
C ASP A 330 -8.32 -9.04 -19.18
N HIS A 331 -8.15 -9.55 -17.97
CA HIS A 331 -9.04 -10.59 -17.45
C HIS A 331 -10.48 -10.11 -17.23
N ASP A 332 -10.69 -8.79 -17.08
CA ASP A 332 -12.00 -8.16 -16.91
C ASP A 332 -12.66 -7.77 -18.24
N GLY A 333 -11.91 -7.94 -19.35
CA GLY A 333 -12.35 -7.59 -20.71
C GLY A 333 -12.07 -6.14 -21.07
N SER A 334 -11.31 -5.39 -20.25
CA SER A 334 -10.88 -4.05 -20.62
C SER A 334 -9.81 -4.11 -21.70
N ILE A 335 -9.90 -3.21 -22.66
CA ILE A 335 -8.91 -3.10 -23.73
C ILE A 335 -7.85 -2.07 -23.34
N TRP A 336 -6.60 -2.50 -23.32
CA TRP A 336 -5.44 -1.67 -23.07
C TRP A 336 -4.72 -1.37 -24.38
N VAL A 337 -4.28 -0.14 -24.55
CA VAL A 337 -3.60 0.33 -25.77
C VAL A 337 -2.30 1.03 -25.41
N CYS A 338 -1.19 0.45 -25.83
CA CYS A 338 0.16 1.00 -25.62
C CYS A 338 0.50 1.97 -26.74
N THR A 339 0.85 3.20 -26.40
CA THR A 339 1.14 4.25 -27.38
C THR A 339 2.44 5.00 -27.08
N ASN A 340 2.82 5.90 -27.97
CA ASN A 340 3.88 6.88 -27.74
C ASN A 340 3.44 8.11 -26.93
N ASN A 341 2.16 8.15 -26.51
CA ASN A 341 1.57 9.26 -25.76
C ASN A 341 0.78 8.78 -24.52
N GLY A 342 1.30 7.79 -23.83
CA GLY A 342 0.69 7.20 -22.64
C GLY A 342 0.15 5.80 -22.85
N LEU A 343 -0.34 5.24 -21.76
CA LEU A 343 -1.08 3.99 -21.73
C LEU A 343 -2.57 4.30 -21.66
N TYR A 344 -3.32 3.75 -22.58
CA TYR A 344 -4.77 3.95 -22.64
C TYR A 344 -5.50 2.67 -22.28
N PHE A 345 -6.67 2.81 -21.66
CA PHE A 345 -7.56 1.68 -21.42
C PHE A 345 -9.03 2.09 -21.59
N THR A 346 -9.87 1.12 -21.92
CA THR A 346 -11.30 1.31 -22.08
C THR A 346 -12.08 0.24 -21.34
N SER A 347 -13.28 0.61 -20.86
CA SER A 347 -14.18 -0.30 -20.17
C SER A 347 -14.75 -1.36 -21.12
N PRO A 348 -14.89 -2.63 -20.72
CA PRO A 348 -15.63 -3.63 -21.47
C PRO A 348 -17.09 -3.23 -21.69
N GLY A 349 -17.61 -2.39 -20.78
CA GLY A 349 -18.96 -1.82 -20.92
C GLY A 349 -19.07 -0.67 -21.93
N SER A 350 -17.95 -0.06 -22.38
CA SER A 350 -18.01 1.09 -23.28
C SER A 350 -18.59 0.75 -24.67
N GLY A 351 -18.70 -0.52 -25.02
CA GLY A 351 -19.45 -0.98 -26.22
C GLY A 351 -20.90 -1.39 -25.95
N THR A 352 -21.36 -1.38 -24.71
CA THR A 352 -22.72 -1.81 -24.32
C THR A 352 -23.66 -0.63 -24.03
N TYR A 353 -23.15 0.57 -23.79
CA TYR A 353 -23.90 1.79 -23.95
C TYR A 353 -23.48 2.48 -25.26
N SER A 354 -24.43 3.01 -25.92
CA SER A 354 -24.22 3.69 -27.19
C SER A 354 -24.56 5.15 -27.01
N VAL A 355 -23.59 6.01 -27.26
CA VAL A 355 -23.87 7.40 -27.59
C VAL A 355 -24.07 7.41 -29.09
N VAL A 356 -25.30 7.54 -29.52
CA VAL A 356 -25.66 7.64 -30.92
C VAL A 356 -25.66 9.10 -31.26
N ASN A 357 -24.71 9.53 -32.07
CA ASN A 357 -24.75 10.84 -32.67
C ASN A 357 -25.81 10.79 -33.80
N MET A 358 -26.88 11.52 -33.61
CA MET A 358 -27.95 11.58 -34.59
C MET A 358 -27.61 12.59 -35.69
N LEU A 359 -27.12 12.08 -36.83
CA LEU A 359 -26.88 12.89 -38.01
C LEU A 359 -28.20 13.06 -38.77
N PHE A 360 -28.85 14.22 -38.61
CA PHE A 360 -29.94 14.59 -39.47
C PHE A 360 -29.33 15.14 -40.79
N SER A 361 -29.50 14.42 -41.88
CA SER A 361 -28.88 14.67 -43.18
C SER A 361 -29.13 16.06 -43.81
N GLU A 362 -30.00 16.89 -43.23
CA GLU A 362 -30.35 18.22 -43.76
C GLU A 362 -30.13 19.37 -42.75
N ALA A 363 -29.49 19.15 -41.63
CA ALA A 363 -29.44 20.12 -40.53
C ALA A 363 -28.12 20.87 -40.41
N LYS A 364 -28.12 22.10 -40.73
CA LYS A 364 -27.18 23.09 -40.18
C LYS A 364 -27.68 23.48 -38.77
N GLY A 365 -27.19 22.84 -37.72
CA GLY A 365 -27.49 23.19 -36.31
C GLY A 365 -27.88 22.00 -35.42
N ALA A 366 -27.78 22.19 -34.09
CA ALA A 366 -28.16 21.20 -33.08
C ALA A 366 -29.67 20.93 -33.12
N VAL A 367 -30.08 19.67 -32.99
CA VAL A 367 -31.46 19.25 -32.79
C VAL A 367 -31.70 19.08 -31.30
N GLU A 368 -32.65 19.84 -30.80
CA GLU A 368 -33.10 19.76 -29.41
C GLU A 368 -34.24 18.72 -29.28
N PHE A 369 -34.00 17.66 -28.55
CA PHE A 369 -34.97 16.63 -28.25
C PHE A 369 -35.77 17.05 -27.02
N THR A 370 -37.10 16.95 -27.14
CA THR A 370 -38.02 17.39 -26.07
C THR A 370 -38.69 16.24 -25.34
N ASP A 371 -38.87 15.07 -25.97
CA ASP A 371 -39.44 13.87 -25.33
C ASP A 371 -39.06 12.60 -26.11
N ILE A 372 -39.01 11.47 -25.40
CA ILE A 372 -38.88 10.11 -25.95
C ILE A 372 -40.00 9.24 -25.38
N TYR A 373 -40.64 8.49 -26.26
CA TYR A 373 -41.70 7.60 -25.84
C TYR A 373 -41.67 6.27 -26.61
N GLN A 374 -41.79 5.15 -25.91
CA GLN A 374 -41.95 3.85 -26.56
C GLN A 374 -43.44 3.52 -26.73
N LEU A 375 -43.88 3.39 -27.95
CA LEU A 375 -45.24 2.92 -28.23
C LEU A 375 -45.43 1.47 -27.83
N ARG A 376 -46.65 1.03 -27.54
CA ARG A 376 -46.97 -0.36 -27.17
C ARG A 376 -46.51 -1.40 -28.21
N GLY A 377 -46.33 -0.99 -29.46
CA GLY A 377 -45.73 -1.80 -30.52
C GLY A 377 -44.21 -1.96 -30.43
N GLY A 378 -43.53 -1.39 -29.41
CA GLY A 378 -42.13 -1.45 -29.19
C GLY A 378 -41.30 -0.43 -29.97
N GLN A 379 -41.92 0.40 -30.83
CA GLN A 379 -41.26 1.44 -31.59
C GLN A 379 -41.00 2.68 -30.72
N TYR A 380 -39.81 3.24 -30.78
CA TYR A 380 -39.45 4.49 -30.10
C TYR A 380 -39.77 5.70 -30.98
N TRP A 381 -40.43 6.68 -30.37
CA TRP A 381 -40.70 7.98 -30.96
C TRP A 381 -39.94 9.08 -30.22
N LEU A 382 -39.43 10.03 -30.99
CA LEU A 382 -38.65 11.19 -30.52
C LEU A 382 -39.36 12.46 -30.93
N SER A 383 -39.69 13.32 -30.01
CA SER A 383 -40.18 14.67 -30.32
C SER A 383 -39.01 15.65 -30.31
N THR A 384 -39.13 16.71 -31.16
CA THR A 384 -38.08 17.71 -31.31
C THR A 384 -38.65 19.12 -31.38
N TRP A 385 -37.88 20.09 -30.93
CA TRP A 385 -38.24 21.48 -31.12
C TRP A 385 -37.99 21.93 -32.56
N GLY A 386 -39.06 22.20 -33.29
CA GLY A 386 -39.02 22.76 -34.64
C GLY A 386 -38.93 21.75 -35.80
N ARG A 387 -38.68 20.45 -35.56
CA ARG A 387 -38.59 19.45 -36.65
C ARG A 387 -39.68 18.40 -36.62
N GLY A 388 -40.47 18.35 -35.56
CA GLY A 388 -41.54 17.39 -35.36
C GLY A 388 -41.12 16.09 -34.72
N VAL A 389 -41.76 14.97 -35.11
CA VAL A 389 -41.59 13.67 -34.46
C VAL A 389 -40.87 12.71 -35.40
N PHE A 390 -39.87 12.02 -34.84
CA PHE A 390 -39.09 10.97 -35.51
C PHE A 390 -39.32 9.62 -34.83
N THR A 391 -39.02 8.56 -35.57
CA THR A 391 -38.99 7.18 -35.03
C THR A 391 -37.59 6.62 -35.08
N LEU A 392 -37.29 5.73 -34.16
CA LEU A 392 -36.03 4.96 -34.12
C LEU A 392 -36.28 3.53 -34.59
N ASP A 393 -35.40 3.02 -35.45
CA ASP A 393 -35.33 1.59 -35.76
C ASP A 393 -34.53 0.83 -34.66
N ARG A 394 -34.40 -0.49 -34.82
CA ARG A 394 -33.60 -1.34 -33.88
C ARG A 394 -32.11 -1.03 -33.88
N LYS A 395 -31.62 -0.34 -34.91
CA LYS A 395 -30.23 0.11 -35.03
C LYS A 395 -30.04 1.56 -34.56
N MET A 396 -31.11 2.17 -34.00
CA MET A 396 -31.13 3.56 -33.54
C MET A 396 -31.01 4.61 -34.69
N ASN A 397 -31.32 4.23 -35.91
CA ASN A 397 -31.40 5.20 -37.01
C ASN A 397 -32.74 5.95 -36.87
N THR A 398 -32.71 7.24 -37.21
CA THR A 398 -33.86 8.14 -37.17
C THR A 398 -34.59 8.22 -38.51
N TYR A 399 -35.92 8.11 -38.43
CA TYR A 399 -36.80 8.28 -39.60
C TYR A 399 -37.91 9.25 -39.25
N ASP A 400 -38.42 10.04 -40.21
CA ASP A 400 -39.63 10.82 -39.99
C ASP A 400 -40.79 9.89 -39.60
N ALA A 401 -41.55 10.25 -38.57
CA ALA A 401 -42.64 9.42 -38.07
C ALA A 401 -43.84 9.32 -39.05
N GLY A 402 -43.82 10.07 -40.12
CA GLY A 402 -44.87 10.08 -41.18
C GLY A 402 -46.22 10.61 -40.72
N ILE A 403 -46.26 11.31 -39.57
CA ILE A 403 -47.50 11.77 -38.93
C ILE A 403 -48.09 13.04 -39.56
N TYR A 404 -47.36 13.64 -40.50
CA TYR A 404 -47.74 14.90 -41.09
C TYR A 404 -48.44 14.75 -42.47
N ASN A 405 -48.85 13.56 -42.86
CA ASN A 405 -49.40 13.26 -44.18
C ASN A 405 -50.72 13.99 -44.48
N ASN A 406 -51.48 14.36 -43.45
CA ASN A 406 -52.79 15.06 -43.57
C ASN A 406 -52.74 16.49 -43.08
N LYS A 407 -51.58 17.18 -43.35
CA LYS A 407 -51.40 18.57 -42.91
C LYS A 407 -52.44 19.54 -43.52
N PRO A 408 -52.91 20.51 -42.74
CA PRO A 408 -53.72 21.61 -43.25
C PRO A 408 -52.92 22.45 -44.26
N ARG A 409 -53.44 22.60 -45.48
CA ARG A 409 -52.79 23.47 -46.50
C ARG A 409 -52.89 24.92 -46.09
N GLY A 410 -51.77 25.68 -46.12
CA GLY A 410 -51.72 27.13 -45.98
C GLY A 410 -51.88 27.72 -44.60
N SER A 411 -51.83 26.96 -43.52
CA SER A 411 -51.92 27.49 -42.15
C SER A 411 -50.55 28.00 -41.65
N GLN A 412 -50.52 29.23 -41.15
CA GLN A 412 -49.38 29.82 -40.44
C GLN A 412 -49.03 29.02 -39.15
N LYS A 413 -49.96 28.22 -38.65
CA LYS A 413 -49.85 27.31 -37.52
C LYS A 413 -49.02 26.06 -37.79
N TRP A 414 -48.57 25.85 -39.04
CA TRP A 414 -47.78 24.65 -39.38
C TRP A 414 -46.47 24.55 -38.62
N ILE A 415 -45.80 25.69 -38.39
CA ILE A 415 -44.55 25.72 -37.61
C ILE A 415 -44.80 25.31 -36.18
N GLU A 416 -45.88 25.74 -35.56
CA GLU A 416 -46.28 25.47 -34.20
C GLU A 416 -46.53 23.97 -33.95
N TYR A 417 -47.08 23.22 -34.89
CA TYR A 417 -47.27 21.78 -34.83
C TYR A 417 -45.95 21.00 -34.97
N ARG A 418 -44.94 21.57 -35.57
CA ARG A 418 -43.60 20.95 -35.63
C ARG A 418 -42.72 21.25 -34.40
N GLN A 419 -43.12 22.19 -33.61
CA GLN A 419 -42.52 22.47 -32.31
C GLN A 419 -43.19 21.57 -31.26
N THR A 420 -42.77 20.31 -31.21
CA THR A 420 -43.37 19.30 -30.37
C THR A 420 -42.65 19.21 -29.03
N TRP A 421 -43.37 18.95 -27.93
CA TRP A 421 -42.84 19.01 -26.55
C TRP A 421 -43.00 17.70 -25.77
N SER A 422 -44.13 16.97 -25.95
CA SER A 422 -44.40 15.78 -25.18
C SER A 422 -45.17 14.75 -25.99
N LEU A 423 -44.96 13.47 -25.68
CA LEU A 423 -45.54 12.32 -26.34
C LEU A 423 -46.19 11.44 -25.25
N TYR A 424 -47.46 11.03 -25.50
CA TYR A 424 -48.14 10.11 -24.62
C TYR A 424 -49.10 9.20 -25.38
N GLN A 425 -48.98 7.87 -25.26
CA GLN A 425 -49.93 6.94 -25.85
C GLN A 425 -50.98 6.53 -24.83
N HIS A 426 -52.21 6.92 -25.07
CA HIS A 426 -53.38 6.57 -24.26
C HIS A 426 -53.80 5.11 -24.47
N ASN A 427 -54.66 4.58 -23.58
CA ASN A 427 -55.12 3.20 -23.61
C ASN A 427 -55.94 2.82 -24.87
N ASP A 428 -56.56 3.80 -25.56
CA ASP A 428 -57.27 3.62 -26.83
C ASP A 428 -56.33 3.49 -28.04
N GLY A 429 -55.00 3.45 -27.83
CA GLY A 429 -54.01 3.31 -28.87
C GLY A 429 -53.62 4.65 -29.52
N LYS A 430 -54.24 5.77 -29.18
CA LYS A 430 -53.93 7.07 -29.75
C LYS A 430 -52.73 7.69 -29.09
N VAL A 431 -51.86 8.34 -29.86
CA VAL A 431 -50.67 9.07 -29.40
C VAL A 431 -51.01 10.57 -29.38
N TRP A 432 -50.92 11.15 -28.19
CA TRP A 432 -51.10 12.56 -27.93
C TRP A 432 -49.74 13.26 -28.00
N ILE A 433 -49.69 14.37 -28.70
CA ILE A 433 -48.47 15.12 -28.99
C ILE A 433 -48.71 16.56 -28.62
N GLY A 434 -48.06 17.05 -27.60
CA GLY A 434 -48.12 18.45 -27.17
C GLY A 434 -47.30 19.33 -28.07
N CYS A 435 -47.82 20.49 -28.46
CA CYS A 435 -47.21 21.41 -29.40
C CYS A 435 -47.21 22.85 -28.88
N GLN A 436 -46.55 23.73 -29.63
CA GLN A 436 -46.44 25.15 -29.34
C GLN A 436 -47.79 25.84 -29.39
N ALA A 437 -47.96 26.97 -28.66
CA ALA A 437 -49.07 27.91 -28.73
C ALA A 437 -50.46 27.26 -28.50
N GLY A 438 -50.57 26.28 -27.58
CA GLY A 438 -51.84 25.60 -27.23
C GLY A 438 -52.33 24.61 -28.26
N ASN A 439 -51.51 24.34 -29.30
CA ASN A 439 -51.82 23.32 -30.26
C ASN A 439 -51.39 21.94 -29.79
N PHE A 440 -52.02 20.88 -30.29
CA PHE A 440 -51.64 19.50 -30.07
C PHE A 440 -52.13 18.63 -31.23
N MET A 441 -51.50 17.43 -31.31
CA MET A 441 -51.90 16.47 -32.33
C MET A 441 -52.32 15.18 -31.64
N VAL A 442 -53.30 14.48 -32.26
CA VAL A 442 -53.66 13.13 -31.86
C VAL A 442 -53.51 12.21 -33.06
N TYR A 443 -52.52 11.31 -32.94
CA TYR A 443 -52.24 10.30 -33.98
C TYR A 443 -52.92 8.97 -33.60
N ASP A 444 -53.71 8.46 -34.52
CA ASP A 444 -54.33 7.15 -34.37
C ASP A 444 -53.44 6.06 -34.98
N THR A 445 -52.91 5.18 -34.17
CA THR A 445 -51.99 4.12 -34.61
C THR A 445 -52.67 3.05 -35.49
N ALA A 446 -53.97 2.85 -35.36
CA ALA A 446 -54.72 1.89 -36.15
C ALA A 446 -55.01 2.40 -37.56
N THR A 447 -55.47 3.66 -37.68
CA THR A 447 -55.79 4.29 -38.97
C THR A 447 -54.63 5.00 -39.60
N ARG A 448 -53.51 5.17 -38.85
CA ARG A 448 -52.32 5.93 -39.28
C ARG A 448 -52.65 7.38 -39.71
N SER A 449 -53.62 8.01 -39.04
CA SER A 449 -54.10 9.35 -39.34
C SER A 449 -53.82 10.31 -38.18
N THR A 450 -53.52 11.56 -38.47
CA THR A 450 -53.25 12.61 -37.48
C THR A 450 -54.41 13.63 -37.51
N ARG A 451 -54.88 13.98 -36.36
CA ARG A 451 -55.80 15.11 -36.13
C ARG A 451 -54.99 16.26 -35.52
N PHE A 452 -55.05 17.45 -36.19
CA PHE A 452 -54.44 18.68 -35.73
C PHE A 452 -55.49 19.47 -34.95
N LEU A 453 -55.24 19.72 -33.67
CA LEU A 453 -56.22 20.26 -32.73
C LEU A 453 -55.66 21.47 -32.00
N SER A 454 -56.57 22.38 -31.65
CA SER A 454 -56.36 23.45 -30.70
C SER A 454 -57.65 23.67 -29.91
N ASP A 455 -57.54 24.01 -28.62
CA ASP A 455 -58.73 24.25 -27.78
C ASP A 455 -58.55 25.57 -27.02
N PRO A 456 -59.60 26.41 -26.92
CA PRO A 456 -59.52 27.68 -26.19
C PRO A 456 -59.11 27.56 -24.73
N VAL A 457 -59.31 26.40 -24.11
CA VAL A 457 -58.93 26.12 -22.70
C VAL A 457 -57.43 26.37 -22.41
N PHE A 458 -56.57 26.27 -23.42
CA PHE A 458 -55.12 26.47 -23.29
C PHE A 458 -54.71 27.93 -23.41
N GLU A 459 -55.64 28.84 -23.85
CA GLU A 459 -55.33 30.28 -24.00
C GLU A 459 -54.04 30.55 -24.79
N GLY A 460 -53.72 29.74 -25.80
CA GLY A 460 -52.45 29.82 -26.55
C GLY A 460 -51.20 29.41 -25.77
N SER A 461 -51.29 28.81 -24.62
CA SER A 461 -50.15 28.32 -23.84
C SER A 461 -49.66 26.98 -24.36
N THR A 462 -48.37 26.87 -24.62
CA THR A 462 -47.68 25.67 -25.11
C THR A 462 -47.93 24.49 -24.17
N ILE A 463 -48.33 23.36 -24.77
CA ILE A 463 -48.53 22.10 -24.02
C ILE A 463 -47.23 21.35 -23.95
N ASN A 464 -46.55 21.45 -22.81
CA ASN A 464 -45.19 20.94 -22.62
C ASN A 464 -45.09 19.57 -21.92
N TYR A 465 -46.17 19.09 -21.29
CA TYR A 465 -46.19 17.78 -20.71
C TYR A 465 -47.57 17.13 -20.79
N ILE A 466 -47.60 15.84 -21.17
CA ILE A 466 -48.84 15.05 -21.28
C ILE A 466 -48.61 13.72 -20.57
N THR A 467 -49.55 13.34 -19.73
CA THR A 467 -49.59 12.00 -19.12
C THR A 467 -51.06 11.58 -18.92
N GLY A 468 -51.29 10.39 -18.42
CA GLY A 468 -52.68 9.97 -18.18
C GLY A 468 -52.79 8.72 -17.32
N ASP A 469 -54.02 8.47 -16.89
CA ASP A 469 -54.43 7.22 -16.25
C ASP A 469 -55.33 6.40 -17.18
N LYS A 470 -56.05 5.44 -16.65
CA LYS A 470 -56.98 4.59 -17.43
C LYS A 470 -58.19 5.37 -18.01
N LYS A 471 -58.50 6.55 -17.46
CA LYS A 471 -59.73 7.30 -17.77
C LYS A 471 -59.43 8.70 -18.27
N ASN A 472 -58.42 9.36 -17.76
CA ASN A 472 -58.13 10.77 -17.99
C ASN A 472 -56.80 10.96 -18.66
N ILE A 473 -56.67 12.04 -19.42
CA ILE A 473 -55.44 12.55 -19.93
C ILE A 473 -55.16 13.92 -19.28
N TRP A 474 -53.98 14.08 -18.73
CA TRP A 474 -53.55 15.29 -18.04
C TRP A 474 -52.60 16.05 -18.96
N LEU A 475 -52.89 17.31 -19.20
CA LEU A 475 -52.10 18.21 -20.06
C LEU A 475 -51.63 19.38 -19.22
N ALA A 476 -50.31 19.60 -19.25
CA ALA A 476 -49.65 20.70 -18.54
C ALA A 476 -49.16 21.74 -19.56
N THR A 477 -49.12 23.00 -19.12
CA THR A 477 -48.66 24.09 -20.02
C THR A 477 -47.55 24.94 -19.38
N PHE A 478 -46.82 25.66 -20.21
CA PHE A 478 -45.81 26.65 -19.80
C PHE A 478 -46.38 27.80 -18.93
N ARG A 479 -47.65 28.16 -19.10
CA ARG A 479 -48.31 29.13 -18.21
C ARG A 479 -48.88 28.53 -16.93
N GLY A 480 -48.63 27.22 -16.68
CA GLY A 480 -49.02 26.50 -15.47
C GLY A 480 -50.50 26.10 -15.46
N PHE A 481 -51.09 25.84 -16.59
CA PHE A 481 -52.46 25.34 -16.67
C PHE A 481 -52.42 23.81 -16.54
N LEU A 482 -53.17 23.26 -15.59
CA LEU A 482 -53.46 21.84 -15.47
C LEU A 482 -54.82 21.61 -16.12
N VAL A 483 -54.84 20.95 -17.26
CA VAL A 483 -56.05 20.63 -18.00
C VAL A 483 -56.30 19.11 -17.99
N ARG A 484 -57.52 18.69 -17.73
CA ARG A 484 -57.93 17.29 -17.79
C ARG A 484 -58.84 17.07 -19.03
N TYR A 485 -58.53 16.03 -19.79
CA TYR A 485 -59.39 15.46 -20.79
C TYR A 485 -60.00 14.14 -20.28
N ASP A 486 -61.34 14.08 -20.18
CA ASP A 486 -62.12 12.95 -19.65
C ASP A 486 -62.67 12.00 -20.72
N GLY A 487 -62.12 12.10 -21.94
CA GLY A 487 -62.62 11.37 -23.12
C GLY A 487 -63.65 12.12 -23.92
N LYS A 488 -64.27 13.21 -23.37
CA LYS A 488 -65.26 14.03 -24.03
C LYS A 488 -64.93 15.51 -24.09
N ARG A 489 -64.47 16.11 -23.01
CA ARG A 489 -64.18 17.56 -22.91
C ARG A 489 -62.84 17.85 -22.24
N TYR A 490 -62.32 19.01 -22.55
CA TYR A 490 -61.16 19.60 -21.87
C TYR A 490 -61.66 20.49 -20.71
N SER A 491 -61.11 20.28 -19.54
CA SER A 491 -61.50 21.04 -18.32
C SER A 491 -60.24 21.61 -17.71
N LEU A 492 -60.13 22.94 -17.63
CA LEU A 492 -59.10 23.63 -16.88
C LEU A 492 -59.36 23.46 -15.38
N LEU A 493 -58.47 22.79 -14.67
CA LEU A 493 -58.61 22.50 -13.25
C LEU A 493 -57.90 23.55 -12.39
N HIS A 494 -56.66 23.86 -12.73
CA HIS A 494 -55.83 24.82 -11.98
C HIS A 494 -55.00 25.69 -12.90
N LYS A 495 -54.80 26.98 -12.46
CA LYS A 495 -53.83 27.92 -13.02
C LYS A 495 -52.75 28.21 -11.99
N PHE A 496 -51.60 27.55 -12.03
CA PHE A 496 -50.52 27.73 -11.07
C PHE A 496 -49.69 28.99 -11.31
N GLY A 497 -49.78 29.59 -12.50
CA GLY A 497 -49.08 30.84 -12.86
C GLY A 497 -47.57 30.73 -13.01
N SER A 498 -47.05 29.49 -13.12
CA SER A 498 -45.68 29.15 -13.51
C SER A 498 -45.67 27.79 -14.18
N VAL A 499 -44.59 27.48 -14.90
CA VAL A 499 -44.46 26.23 -15.72
C VAL A 499 -44.70 25.00 -14.87
N ILE A 500 -45.57 24.11 -15.35
CA ILE A 500 -45.68 22.76 -14.84
C ILE A 500 -44.61 21.92 -15.53
N THR A 501 -43.58 21.51 -14.80
CA THR A 501 -42.44 20.76 -15.39
C THR A 501 -42.72 19.27 -15.51
N LYS A 502 -43.55 18.71 -14.61
CA LYS A 502 -43.85 17.28 -14.59
C LYS A 502 -45.21 16.99 -13.90
N ILE A 503 -45.92 15.97 -14.35
CA ILE A 503 -47.04 15.38 -13.66
C ILE A 503 -46.74 13.89 -13.47
N LEU A 504 -46.90 13.37 -12.26
CA LEU A 504 -46.83 11.94 -11.95
C LEU A 504 -48.16 11.49 -11.36
N VAL A 505 -48.71 10.41 -11.88
CA VAL A 505 -49.86 9.70 -11.25
C VAL A 505 -49.26 8.57 -10.44
N ASP A 506 -49.39 8.62 -9.11
CA ASP A 506 -48.82 7.60 -8.25
C ASP A 506 -49.67 6.32 -8.23
N ASN A 507 -49.20 5.27 -7.57
CA ASN A 507 -49.90 3.97 -7.47
C ASN A 507 -51.24 4.03 -6.69
N GLU A 508 -51.48 5.09 -5.92
CA GLU A 508 -52.75 5.35 -5.24
C GLU A 508 -53.69 6.19 -6.11
N GLY A 509 -53.21 6.64 -7.29
CA GLY A 509 -53.93 7.44 -8.24
C GLY A 509 -53.91 8.93 -7.91
N LEU A 510 -53.13 9.39 -6.94
CA LEU A 510 -52.93 10.81 -6.64
C LEU A 510 -52.07 11.47 -7.70
N LEU A 511 -52.33 12.74 -8.02
CA LEU A 511 -51.52 13.51 -8.94
C LEU A 511 -50.47 14.31 -8.18
N TRP A 512 -49.23 14.12 -8.56
CA TRP A 512 -48.08 14.93 -8.11
C TRP A 512 -47.68 15.88 -9.25
N VAL A 513 -47.71 17.18 -8.96
CA VAL A 513 -47.49 18.22 -9.96
C VAL A 513 -46.32 19.11 -9.52
N SER A 514 -45.24 19.11 -10.30
CA SER A 514 -44.11 20.02 -10.13
C SER A 514 -44.39 21.33 -10.81
N VAL A 515 -44.31 22.43 -10.07
CA VAL A 515 -44.50 23.78 -10.56
C VAL A 515 -43.23 24.59 -10.31
N GLU A 516 -42.60 25.07 -11.37
CA GLU A 516 -41.33 25.78 -11.26
C GLU A 516 -41.43 27.01 -10.36
N GLY A 517 -40.51 27.12 -9.38
CA GLY A 517 -40.49 28.19 -8.39
C GLY A 517 -41.58 28.12 -7.32
N LYS A 518 -42.53 27.17 -7.39
CA LYS A 518 -43.63 26.99 -6.43
C LYS A 518 -43.61 25.67 -5.68
N GLY A 519 -42.68 24.78 -6.01
CA GLY A 519 -42.51 23.47 -5.35
C GLY A 519 -43.35 22.38 -5.94
N LEU A 520 -43.76 21.43 -5.10
CA LEU A 520 -44.44 20.21 -5.47
C LEU A 520 -45.85 20.14 -4.86
N TYR A 521 -46.87 19.90 -5.68
CA TYR A 521 -48.27 19.78 -5.28
C TYR A 521 -48.69 18.32 -5.36
N CYS A 522 -49.46 17.89 -4.37
CA CYS A 522 -50.19 16.63 -4.36
C CYS A 522 -51.72 16.94 -4.48
N LEU A 523 -52.34 16.39 -5.49
CA LEU A 523 -53.79 16.59 -5.78
C LEU A 523 -54.55 15.28 -5.69
N SER A 524 -55.88 15.42 -5.53
CA SER A 524 -56.82 14.29 -5.62
C SER A 524 -56.70 13.59 -6.98
N SER A 525 -57.16 12.34 -7.05
CA SER A 525 -57.08 11.52 -8.27
C SER A 525 -57.86 12.08 -9.47
N ASP A 526 -58.84 12.94 -9.23
CA ASP A 526 -59.56 13.68 -10.27
C ASP A 526 -58.92 15.03 -10.59
N GLY A 527 -57.87 15.40 -9.90
CA GLY A 527 -57.09 16.61 -10.08
C GLY A 527 -57.77 17.91 -9.59
N THR A 528 -58.98 17.82 -8.99
CA THR A 528 -59.77 19.00 -8.63
C THR A 528 -59.34 19.66 -7.34
N LYS A 529 -58.85 18.88 -6.35
CA LYS A 529 -58.49 19.35 -5.01
C LYS A 529 -57.00 19.26 -4.78
N ILE A 530 -56.37 20.37 -4.39
CA ILE A 530 -55.01 20.35 -3.85
C ILE A 530 -55.09 19.80 -2.42
N ILE A 531 -54.43 18.65 -2.19
CA ILE A 531 -54.36 17.96 -0.90
C ILE A 531 -53.22 18.57 -0.08
N LYS A 532 -52.04 18.78 -0.70
CA LYS A 532 -50.88 19.30 -0.03
C LYS A 532 -49.93 20.00 -1.00
N GLN A 533 -49.24 21.01 -0.50
CA GLN A 533 -48.11 21.66 -1.19
C GLN A 533 -46.85 21.45 -0.37
N TYR A 534 -45.74 21.16 -1.02
CA TYR A 534 -44.41 21.08 -0.46
C TYR A 534 -43.54 22.21 -1.04
N THR A 535 -42.90 22.97 -0.16
CA THR A 535 -42.06 24.13 -0.55
C THR A 535 -40.72 24.12 0.18
N ALA A 536 -39.81 24.99 -0.23
CA ALA A 536 -38.53 25.19 0.47
C ALA A 536 -38.64 25.94 1.78
N GLU A 537 -39.80 26.58 2.03
CA GLU A 537 -40.12 27.23 3.28
C GLU A 537 -40.67 26.20 4.29
N GLY A 538 -40.40 26.41 5.59
CA GLY A 538 -40.95 25.58 6.65
C GLY A 538 -39.86 24.99 7.57
N VAL A 539 -40.29 24.05 8.43
CA VAL A 539 -39.41 23.42 9.44
C VAL A 539 -38.46 22.39 8.80
N PRO A 540 -37.23 22.31 9.32
CA PRO A 540 -36.31 21.23 8.89
C PRO A 540 -36.96 19.85 8.97
N GLY A 541 -36.69 19.01 7.97
CA GLY A 541 -37.27 17.66 7.85
C GLY A 541 -38.69 17.61 7.24
N LYS A 542 -39.30 18.78 6.92
CA LYS A 542 -40.58 18.85 6.22
C LYS A 542 -40.61 19.87 5.07
N LYS A 543 -39.47 20.45 4.71
CA LYS A 543 -39.29 21.38 3.59
C LYS A 543 -38.47 20.82 2.48
N LEU A 544 -38.70 21.26 1.25
CA LEU A 544 -37.86 20.96 0.11
C LEU A 544 -36.50 21.67 0.21
N PHE A 545 -35.51 21.17 -0.51
CA PHE A 545 -34.26 21.89 -0.65
C PHE A 545 -34.44 23.19 -1.45
N MET A 546 -35.19 23.11 -2.55
CA MET A 546 -35.49 24.23 -3.45
C MET A 546 -36.90 24.09 -4.02
N ASN A 547 -37.54 25.22 -4.44
CA ASN A 547 -38.86 25.21 -5.05
C ASN A 547 -38.83 24.89 -6.56
N ALA A 548 -37.71 25.02 -7.22
CA ALA A 548 -37.56 24.76 -8.65
C ALA A 548 -37.14 23.30 -8.91
N GLY A 549 -38.07 22.46 -9.28
CA GLY A 549 -37.80 21.05 -9.58
C GLY A 549 -38.12 20.69 -11.03
N LYS A 550 -37.39 19.73 -11.57
CA LYS A 550 -37.51 19.31 -12.97
C LYS A 550 -38.24 17.97 -13.15
N ASP A 551 -38.10 17.05 -12.20
CA ASP A 551 -38.63 15.69 -12.34
C ASP A 551 -39.12 15.08 -11.04
N ILE A 552 -40.04 14.13 -11.17
CA ILE A 552 -40.68 13.41 -10.06
C ILE A 552 -40.66 11.93 -10.39
N GLU A 553 -40.34 11.08 -9.42
CA GLU A 553 -40.40 9.64 -9.55
C GLU A 553 -40.96 8.98 -8.28
N GLN A 554 -41.67 7.88 -8.42
CA GLN A 554 -42.12 7.10 -7.26
C GLN A 554 -41.13 5.99 -6.92
N LEU A 555 -40.45 6.10 -5.77
CA LEU A 555 -39.48 5.12 -5.34
C LEU A 555 -40.19 3.83 -4.88
N ASN A 556 -41.16 3.97 -4.00
CA ASN A 556 -42.00 2.89 -3.46
C ASN A 556 -43.38 3.42 -3.03
N ASP A 557 -44.19 2.58 -2.43
CA ASP A 557 -45.56 2.95 -2.05
C ASP A 557 -45.69 4.14 -1.08
N SER A 558 -44.65 4.40 -0.31
CA SER A 558 -44.63 5.45 0.70
C SER A 558 -43.75 6.68 0.35
N THR A 559 -42.94 6.61 -0.71
CA THR A 559 -41.92 7.63 -0.97
C THR A 559 -41.97 8.14 -2.41
N ILE A 560 -42.10 9.43 -2.53
CA ILE A 560 -41.92 10.19 -3.78
C ILE A 560 -40.54 10.84 -3.75
N VAL A 561 -39.86 10.82 -4.87
CA VAL A 561 -38.57 11.49 -5.07
C VAL A 561 -38.75 12.66 -6.01
N PHE A 562 -38.22 13.82 -5.61
CA PHE A 562 -38.34 15.05 -6.36
C PHE A 562 -36.97 15.71 -6.55
N GLY A 563 -36.60 15.94 -7.80
CA GLY A 563 -35.33 16.57 -8.18
C GLY A 563 -35.45 18.09 -8.17
N ALA A 564 -35.07 18.73 -7.08
CA ALA A 564 -35.17 20.19 -6.90
C ALA A 564 -33.99 20.72 -6.10
N GLY A 565 -32.90 21.13 -6.76
CA GLY A 565 -31.66 21.59 -6.14
C GLY A 565 -30.93 20.51 -5.32
N ALA A 566 -31.58 19.40 -5.05
CA ALA A 566 -31.13 18.20 -4.36
C ALA A 566 -32.10 17.07 -4.74
N MET A 567 -31.78 15.86 -4.36
CA MET A 567 -32.68 14.72 -4.44
C MET A 567 -33.53 14.68 -3.17
N ASN A 568 -34.79 15.15 -3.23
CA ASN A 568 -35.69 15.23 -2.09
C ASN A 568 -36.52 13.94 -2.00
N PHE A 569 -36.42 13.23 -0.89
CA PHE A 569 -37.24 12.04 -0.58
C PHE A 569 -38.38 12.42 0.35
N ILE A 570 -39.59 12.32 -0.16
CA ILE A 570 -40.82 12.77 0.50
C ILE A 570 -41.60 11.55 0.93
N ASN A 571 -41.75 11.35 2.23
CA ASN A 571 -42.67 10.32 2.74
C ASN A 571 -44.12 10.81 2.61
N LYS A 572 -44.94 10.11 1.82
CA LYS A 572 -46.33 10.49 1.54
C LYS A 572 -47.22 10.56 2.79
N ARG A 573 -46.98 9.65 3.77
CA ARG A 573 -47.79 9.52 4.98
C ARG A 573 -47.44 10.54 6.04
N THR A 574 -46.11 10.64 6.37
CA THR A 574 -45.66 11.51 7.45
C THR A 574 -45.36 12.91 6.98
N GLY A 575 -45.15 13.12 5.69
CA GLY A 575 -44.67 14.37 5.10
C GLY A 575 -43.25 14.73 5.45
N THR A 576 -42.48 13.78 6.01
CA THR A 576 -41.05 13.98 6.27
C THR A 576 -40.27 14.00 4.98
N ILE A 577 -39.26 14.87 4.93
CA ILE A 577 -38.39 15.05 3.76
C ILE A 577 -36.94 14.97 4.22
N TYR A 578 -36.12 14.19 3.51
CA TYR A 578 -34.69 14.22 3.60
C TYR A 578 -34.07 14.45 2.23
N TRP A 579 -32.84 14.95 2.17
CA TRP A 579 -32.17 15.32 0.93
C TRP A 579 -30.87 14.53 0.76
N LEU A 580 -30.50 14.32 -0.50
CA LEU A 580 -29.13 13.99 -0.91
C LEU A 580 -28.63 15.10 -1.84
N THR A 581 -27.39 15.54 -1.60
CA THR A 581 -26.72 16.65 -2.28
C THR A 581 -25.41 16.19 -2.91
N TYR A 582 -24.66 17.12 -3.46
CA TYR A 582 -23.29 16.90 -3.91
C TYR A 582 -22.40 16.33 -2.78
N ASP A 583 -22.56 16.77 -1.55
CA ASP A 583 -21.79 16.29 -0.40
C ASP A 583 -22.07 14.80 -0.08
N ASP A 584 -23.22 14.29 -0.52
CA ASP A 584 -23.61 12.88 -0.37
C ASP A 584 -23.20 12.02 -1.58
N GLY A 585 -22.47 12.61 -2.55
CA GLY A 585 -21.92 11.92 -3.73
C GLY A 585 -22.71 12.09 -5.03
N LEU A 586 -23.69 12.99 -5.09
CA LEU A 586 -24.28 13.39 -6.38
C LEU A 586 -23.22 14.09 -7.25
N PRO A 587 -23.18 13.85 -8.58
CA PRO A 587 -22.25 14.57 -9.46
C PRO A 587 -22.51 16.08 -9.48
N GLY A 588 -23.76 16.47 -9.25
CA GLY A 588 -24.19 17.86 -9.17
C GLY A 588 -25.59 17.98 -8.56
N ASN A 589 -25.92 19.15 -8.04
CA ASN A 589 -27.19 19.39 -7.35
C ASN A 589 -28.38 19.65 -8.32
N THR A 590 -28.11 20.00 -9.57
CA THR A 590 -29.17 20.23 -10.56
C THR A 590 -29.57 18.92 -11.22
N ILE A 591 -30.63 18.31 -10.68
CA ILE A 591 -31.17 17.03 -11.19
C ILE A 591 -32.15 17.36 -12.32
N MET A 592 -31.84 16.87 -13.51
CA MET A 592 -32.62 17.06 -14.70
C MET A 592 -33.69 15.99 -14.87
N ARG A 593 -33.33 14.72 -14.65
CA ARG A 593 -34.23 13.56 -14.81
C ARG A 593 -33.95 12.49 -13.76
N ILE A 594 -35.01 11.78 -13.38
CA ILE A 594 -34.98 10.65 -12.44
C ILE A 594 -35.81 9.51 -13.03
N ARG A 595 -35.24 8.32 -13.11
CA ARG A 595 -35.94 7.09 -13.53
C ARG A 595 -35.61 5.95 -12.62
N LYS A 596 -36.65 5.19 -12.24
CA LYS A 596 -36.51 3.96 -11.47
C LYS A 596 -36.40 2.77 -12.41
N ASP A 597 -35.37 1.93 -12.19
CA ASP A 597 -35.22 0.70 -12.97
C ASP A 597 -36.03 -0.47 -12.37
N ALA A 598 -36.05 -1.60 -13.09
CA ALA A 598 -36.76 -2.80 -12.68
C ALA A 598 -36.21 -3.42 -11.39
N ASP A 599 -34.96 -3.16 -11.04
CA ASP A 599 -34.31 -3.65 -9.82
C ASP A 599 -34.53 -2.67 -8.64
N GLY A 600 -35.18 -1.54 -8.89
CA GLY A 600 -35.52 -0.54 -7.86
C GLY A 600 -34.49 0.55 -7.65
N TYR A 601 -33.41 0.59 -8.41
CA TYR A 601 -32.44 1.69 -8.37
C TYR A 601 -33.00 2.93 -9.06
N LEU A 602 -32.59 4.12 -8.59
CA LEU A 602 -32.91 5.37 -9.28
C LEU A 602 -31.72 5.81 -10.12
N TRP A 603 -31.95 5.99 -11.39
CA TRP A 603 -31.03 6.58 -12.34
C TRP A 603 -31.33 8.06 -12.52
N MET A 604 -30.31 8.88 -12.44
CA MET A 604 -30.46 10.33 -12.51
C MET A 604 -29.44 10.93 -13.45
N ILE A 605 -29.89 11.91 -14.20
CA ILE A 605 -28.97 12.84 -14.88
C ILE A 605 -28.99 14.16 -14.13
N THR A 606 -27.80 14.63 -13.80
CA THR A 606 -27.54 15.99 -13.37
C THR A 606 -26.84 16.75 -14.49
N LEU A 607 -26.67 18.07 -14.34
CA LEU A 607 -25.88 18.85 -15.30
C LEU A 607 -24.42 18.36 -15.40
N ASP A 608 -23.90 17.76 -14.34
CA ASP A 608 -22.50 17.37 -14.21
C ASP A 608 -22.25 15.87 -14.41
N GLY A 609 -23.29 15.05 -14.56
CA GLY A 609 -23.09 13.63 -14.80
C GLY A 609 -24.32 12.75 -14.61
N LEU A 610 -24.15 11.47 -15.04
CA LEU A 610 -25.09 10.38 -14.76
C LEU A 610 -24.76 9.77 -13.40
N CYS A 611 -25.80 9.46 -12.62
CA CYS A 611 -25.59 8.71 -11.37
C CYS A 611 -26.73 7.73 -11.10
N ARG A 612 -26.46 6.76 -10.23
CA ARG A 612 -27.38 5.76 -9.76
C ARG A 612 -27.45 5.79 -8.23
N TYR A 613 -28.65 5.82 -7.69
CA TYR A 613 -28.89 5.71 -6.25
C TYR A 613 -29.39 4.31 -5.91
N ASN A 614 -28.76 3.70 -4.91
CA ASN A 614 -29.20 2.43 -4.35
C ASN A 614 -30.06 2.67 -3.10
N PRO A 615 -31.39 2.39 -3.14
CA PRO A 615 -32.27 2.65 -2.00
C PRO A 615 -31.96 1.80 -0.76
N LEU A 616 -31.36 0.61 -0.94
CA LEU A 616 -31.04 -0.31 0.16
C LEU A 616 -29.82 0.18 0.95
N THR A 617 -28.76 0.54 0.25
CA THR A 617 -27.50 1.00 0.87
C THR A 617 -27.45 2.50 1.08
N LYS A 618 -28.41 3.24 0.50
CA LYS A 618 -28.47 4.72 0.47
C LYS A 618 -27.23 5.38 -0.14
N ARG A 619 -26.54 4.67 -1.03
CA ARG A 619 -25.33 5.17 -1.70
C ARG A 619 -25.61 5.66 -3.12
N VAL A 620 -24.89 6.70 -3.52
CA VAL A 620 -24.90 7.23 -4.89
C VAL A 620 -23.66 6.75 -5.62
N THR A 621 -23.81 6.35 -6.87
CA THR A 621 -22.72 6.01 -7.78
C THR A 621 -22.74 6.97 -8.96
N ALA A 622 -21.70 7.77 -9.12
CA ALA A 622 -21.53 8.61 -10.29
C ALA A 622 -20.86 7.83 -11.43
N TYR A 623 -21.30 8.10 -12.66
CA TYR A 623 -20.76 7.54 -13.89
C TYR A 623 -20.38 8.69 -14.82
N GLY A 624 -19.17 8.64 -15.34
CA GLY A 624 -18.63 9.70 -16.18
C GLY A 624 -17.74 9.17 -17.30
N ARG A 625 -16.86 10.02 -17.79
CA ARG A 625 -15.95 9.71 -18.90
C ARG A 625 -15.11 8.47 -18.65
N LYS A 626 -14.66 8.25 -17.41
CA LYS A 626 -13.92 7.07 -17.01
C LYS A 626 -14.70 5.75 -17.17
N ASP A 627 -16.01 5.84 -17.09
CA ASP A 627 -16.92 4.71 -17.34
C ASP A 627 -17.30 4.58 -18.80
N GLY A 628 -16.77 5.45 -19.67
CA GLY A 628 -17.05 5.54 -21.08
C GLY A 628 -18.28 6.40 -21.40
N ILE A 629 -18.88 7.08 -20.42
CA ILE A 629 -20.02 7.96 -20.61
C ILE A 629 -19.53 9.38 -20.86
N THR A 630 -19.57 9.82 -22.10
CA THR A 630 -19.29 11.21 -22.46
C THR A 630 -20.60 11.98 -22.45
N LEU A 631 -20.78 12.80 -21.42
CA LEU A 631 -21.94 13.67 -21.26
C LEU A 631 -21.74 15.06 -21.89
N ALA A 632 -20.70 15.24 -22.69
CA ALA A 632 -20.49 16.47 -23.43
C ALA A 632 -21.75 16.79 -24.24
N ASN A 633 -22.42 17.90 -23.93
CA ASN A 633 -23.64 18.38 -24.53
C ASN A 633 -24.95 17.65 -24.15
N MET A 634 -25.01 16.95 -23.04
CA MET A 634 -26.28 16.40 -22.52
C MET A 634 -27.07 17.49 -21.77
N THR A 635 -27.69 18.38 -22.48
CA THR A 635 -28.78 19.21 -21.97
C THR A 635 -30.07 18.40 -22.10
N THR A 636 -30.37 17.55 -21.11
CA THR A 636 -31.45 16.60 -21.25
C THR A 636 -32.82 17.22 -20.92
N GLU A 637 -33.63 17.40 -21.95
CA GLU A 637 -35.05 17.60 -21.74
C GLU A 637 -35.86 16.34 -22.00
N ALA A 638 -35.28 15.30 -22.63
CA ALA A 638 -35.97 14.07 -22.95
C ALA A 638 -35.29 12.82 -22.37
N ASP A 639 -36.05 11.95 -21.80
CA ASP A 639 -35.59 10.66 -21.25
C ASP A 639 -36.71 9.62 -21.32
N TYR A 640 -36.33 8.36 -21.34
CA TYR A 640 -37.26 7.25 -21.32
C TYR A 640 -36.66 5.99 -20.70
N PHE A 641 -37.48 5.24 -20.00
CA PHE A 641 -37.19 3.89 -19.56
C PHE A 641 -38.07 2.92 -20.38
N GLY A 642 -37.44 2.16 -21.26
CA GLY A 642 -38.12 1.23 -22.16
C GLY A 642 -38.68 0.00 -21.45
N SER A 643 -39.80 -0.51 -21.95
CA SER A 643 -40.37 -1.79 -21.51
C SER A 643 -39.42 -2.99 -21.74
N ASP A 644 -38.41 -2.81 -22.62
CA ASP A 644 -37.32 -3.76 -22.87
C ASP A 644 -36.16 -3.60 -21.89
N GLY A 645 -36.30 -2.73 -20.89
CA GLY A 645 -35.30 -2.43 -19.86
C GLY A 645 -34.17 -1.50 -20.31
N ASN A 646 -34.27 -0.86 -21.50
CA ASN A 646 -33.32 0.15 -21.91
C ASN A 646 -33.63 1.50 -21.24
N VAL A 647 -32.60 2.20 -20.80
CA VAL A 647 -32.66 3.59 -20.37
C VAL A 647 -32.12 4.47 -21.48
N MET A 648 -32.82 5.54 -21.78
CA MET A 648 -32.45 6.52 -22.81
C MET A 648 -32.44 7.91 -22.22
N PHE A 649 -31.41 8.68 -22.58
CA PHE A 649 -31.29 10.10 -22.25
C PHE A 649 -30.80 10.86 -23.50
N THR A 650 -31.34 12.03 -23.75
CA THR A 650 -30.92 12.83 -24.88
C THR A 650 -29.95 13.93 -24.51
N GLY A 651 -29.15 14.32 -25.52
CA GLY A 651 -28.32 15.51 -25.50
C GLY A 651 -28.45 16.26 -26.82
N ASN A 652 -27.65 17.29 -27.04
CA ASN A 652 -27.60 18.00 -28.29
C ASN A 652 -27.11 17.08 -29.43
N ASN A 653 -27.99 16.72 -30.37
CA ASN A 653 -27.72 15.76 -31.44
C ASN A 653 -27.27 14.36 -31.00
N ALA A 654 -27.42 14.02 -29.75
CA ALA A 654 -26.96 12.73 -29.19
C ALA A 654 -28.02 12.03 -28.36
N LEU A 655 -28.02 10.70 -28.40
CA LEU A 655 -28.82 9.84 -27.59
C LEU A 655 -27.89 8.89 -26.84
N LEU A 656 -27.87 8.94 -25.51
CA LEU A 656 -27.27 7.91 -24.65
C LEU A 656 -28.32 6.84 -24.39
N TYR A 657 -28.06 5.60 -24.75
CA TYR A 657 -28.92 4.50 -24.32
C TYR A 657 -28.08 3.35 -23.78
N PHE A 658 -28.61 2.66 -22.77
CA PHE A 658 -27.96 1.52 -22.12
C PHE A 658 -28.98 0.65 -21.38
N LYS A 659 -28.59 -0.58 -21.08
CA LYS A 659 -29.31 -1.43 -20.14
C LYS A 659 -28.71 -1.30 -18.75
N PRO A 660 -29.49 -0.94 -17.71
CA PRO A 660 -29.00 -0.91 -16.33
C PRO A 660 -28.31 -2.19 -15.85
N SER A 661 -28.69 -3.33 -16.43
CA SER A 661 -28.08 -4.63 -16.12
C SER A 661 -26.59 -4.71 -16.43
N ILE A 662 -26.04 -3.86 -17.29
CA ILE A 662 -24.60 -3.82 -17.55
C ILE A 662 -23.81 -3.28 -16.35
N PHE A 663 -24.46 -2.46 -15.53
CA PHE A 663 -23.91 -1.94 -14.27
C PHE A 663 -24.27 -2.84 -13.08
N ARG A 664 -24.85 -4.04 -13.36
CA ARG A 664 -25.14 -5.00 -12.29
C ARG A 664 -23.87 -5.40 -11.60
N ASN A 665 -23.95 -5.37 -10.32
CA ASN A 665 -22.96 -5.73 -9.35
C ASN A 665 -22.34 -7.09 -9.60
N LYS A 666 -21.18 -7.08 -10.23
CA LYS A 666 -20.27 -8.20 -10.08
C LYS A 666 -19.70 -8.14 -8.67
N GLN A 667 -19.63 -9.29 -8.03
CA GLN A 667 -18.90 -9.43 -6.78
C GLN A 667 -17.45 -8.93 -7.01
N PRO A 668 -16.90 -8.05 -6.17
CA PRO A 668 -15.53 -7.59 -6.35
C PRO A 668 -14.57 -8.78 -6.31
N ARG A 669 -13.45 -8.65 -7.01
CA ARG A 669 -12.36 -9.62 -6.92
C ARG A 669 -11.82 -9.67 -5.50
N ASP A 670 -11.26 -10.80 -5.12
CA ASP A 670 -10.55 -10.92 -3.85
C ASP A 670 -9.35 -9.97 -3.83
N VAL A 671 -9.13 -9.38 -2.67
CA VAL A 671 -7.98 -8.50 -2.46
C VAL A 671 -6.71 -9.34 -2.45
N VAL A 672 -5.65 -8.84 -3.07
CA VAL A 672 -4.31 -9.44 -3.00
C VAL A 672 -3.36 -8.50 -2.29
N ILE A 673 -2.42 -9.05 -1.53
CA ILE A 673 -1.29 -8.26 -1.03
C ILE A 673 -0.37 -8.00 -2.22
N THR A 674 -0.21 -6.73 -2.57
CA THR A 674 0.56 -6.34 -3.75
C THR A 674 2.03 -6.14 -3.44
N ASP A 675 2.33 -5.61 -2.26
CA ASP A 675 3.68 -5.33 -1.81
C ASP A 675 3.79 -5.39 -0.29
N PHE A 676 4.96 -5.76 0.18
CA PHE A 676 5.37 -5.65 1.57
C PHE A 676 6.65 -4.82 1.63
N LYS A 677 6.61 -3.70 2.33
CA LYS A 677 7.76 -2.80 2.46
C LYS A 677 8.29 -2.85 3.88
N LEU A 678 9.48 -3.36 4.03
CA LEU A 678 10.19 -3.42 5.30
C LEU A 678 11.20 -2.27 5.36
N LEU A 679 11.00 -1.34 6.29
CA LEU A 679 11.72 -0.07 6.32
C LEU A 679 11.56 0.67 4.97
N ASN A 680 12.60 0.73 4.14
CA ASN A 680 12.53 1.34 2.80
C ASN A 680 12.66 0.34 1.64
N ASN A 681 12.78 -0.96 1.92
CA ASN A 681 13.00 -1.99 0.91
C ASN A 681 11.72 -2.75 0.60
N TYR A 682 11.37 -2.87 -0.68
CA TYR A 682 10.31 -3.76 -1.13
C TYR A 682 10.78 -5.21 -1.06
N MET A 683 9.97 -6.05 -0.45
CA MET A 683 10.17 -7.50 -0.40
C MET A 683 9.22 -8.18 -1.38
N SER A 684 9.67 -9.24 -2.02
CA SER A 684 8.82 -10.03 -2.90
C SER A 684 7.68 -10.66 -2.10
N VAL A 685 6.45 -10.31 -2.44
CA VAL A 685 5.25 -10.90 -1.81
C VAL A 685 5.15 -12.39 -2.11
N ASP A 686 5.58 -12.82 -3.30
CA ASP A 686 5.58 -14.22 -3.70
C ASP A 686 6.47 -15.08 -2.80
N SER A 687 7.66 -14.57 -2.49
CA SER A 687 8.58 -15.23 -1.54
C SER A 687 8.03 -15.23 -0.12
N LEU A 688 7.31 -14.18 0.27
CA LEU A 688 6.73 -14.05 1.61
C LEU A 688 5.48 -14.92 1.79
N GLN A 689 4.61 -14.99 0.79
CA GLN A 689 3.39 -15.82 0.83
C GLN A 689 3.68 -17.33 0.69
N ALA A 690 4.83 -17.70 0.13
CA ALA A 690 5.29 -19.10 0.12
C ALA A 690 5.67 -19.59 1.53
N LEU A 691 5.88 -18.70 2.48
CA LEU A 691 6.16 -19.02 3.88
C LEU A 691 4.86 -19.14 4.67
N PRO A 692 4.73 -20.08 5.62
CA PRO A 692 3.55 -20.19 6.46
C PRO A 692 3.34 -18.93 7.34
N ARG A 693 4.39 -18.19 7.60
CA ARG A 693 4.37 -16.87 8.27
C ARG A 693 5.63 -16.07 7.96
N ILE A 694 5.51 -14.77 7.84
CA ILE A 694 6.64 -13.84 7.75
C ILE A 694 7.29 -13.73 9.12
N GLN A 695 8.60 -13.98 9.20
CA GLN A 695 9.37 -13.84 10.43
C GLN A 695 10.22 -12.57 10.37
N LEU A 696 9.93 -11.64 11.25
CA LEU A 696 10.67 -10.39 11.42
C LEU A 696 11.50 -10.42 12.70
N SER A 697 12.64 -9.78 12.69
CA SER A 697 13.42 -9.54 13.90
C SER A 697 12.79 -8.42 14.73
N SER A 698 13.20 -8.28 15.98
CA SER A 698 12.71 -7.19 16.84
C SER A 698 13.08 -5.79 16.35
N ALA A 699 14.09 -5.65 15.49
CA ALA A 699 14.49 -4.40 14.86
C ALA A 699 13.66 -4.09 13.60
N GLU A 700 13.00 -5.09 13.01
CA GLU A 700 12.19 -5.02 11.81
C GLU A 700 10.70 -4.90 12.13
N ASN A 701 10.36 -4.17 13.16
CA ASN A 701 9.00 -4.05 13.70
C ASN A 701 8.18 -2.92 13.10
N SER A 702 8.67 -2.32 12.02
CA SER A 702 7.99 -1.25 11.27
C SER A 702 7.96 -1.59 9.80
N PHE A 703 6.76 -1.71 9.24
CA PHE A 703 6.54 -2.12 7.85
C PHE A 703 5.24 -1.58 7.28
N SER A 704 5.13 -1.60 5.96
CA SER A 704 3.92 -1.22 5.23
C SER A 704 3.40 -2.41 4.43
N ILE A 705 2.10 -2.63 4.48
CA ILE A 705 1.39 -3.65 3.70
C ILE A 705 0.57 -2.93 2.63
N TYR A 706 0.80 -3.26 1.37
CA TYR A 706 0.05 -2.75 0.23
C TYR A 706 -0.90 -3.83 -0.27
N PHE A 707 -2.08 -3.44 -0.69
CA PHE A 707 -3.11 -4.38 -1.15
C PHE A 707 -3.98 -3.74 -2.24
N ALA A 708 -4.51 -4.58 -3.13
CA ALA A 708 -5.45 -4.15 -4.17
C ALA A 708 -6.33 -5.32 -4.62
N ALA A 709 -7.51 -5.04 -5.13
CA ALA A 709 -8.40 -6.04 -5.72
C ALA A 709 -8.08 -6.34 -7.21
N LEU A 710 -7.03 -5.75 -7.79
CA LEU A 710 -6.61 -5.88 -9.19
C LEU A 710 -7.77 -5.75 -10.20
N SER A 711 -8.75 -4.87 -9.89
CA SER A 711 -9.85 -4.48 -10.77
C SER A 711 -9.61 -3.04 -11.24
N TYR A 712 -9.21 -2.89 -12.48
CA TYR A 712 -8.69 -1.61 -13.00
C TYR A 712 -9.78 -0.57 -13.27
N LEU A 713 -10.99 -1.03 -13.60
CA LEU A 713 -12.14 -0.18 -13.87
C LEU A 713 -12.86 0.32 -12.62
N GLU A 714 -12.95 -0.54 -11.62
CA GLU A 714 -13.75 -0.28 -10.42
C GLU A 714 -12.89 0.23 -9.24
N ARG A 715 -11.59 0.44 -9.44
CA ARG A 715 -10.64 0.78 -8.37
C ARG A 715 -11.10 1.95 -7.48
N GLU A 716 -11.66 3.00 -8.09
CA GLU A 716 -12.13 4.19 -7.38
C GLU A 716 -13.49 3.96 -6.69
N LYS A 717 -14.17 2.86 -7.02
CA LYS A 717 -15.49 2.47 -6.51
C LYS A 717 -15.41 1.40 -5.42
N LEU A 718 -14.20 0.90 -5.12
CA LEU A 718 -13.97 -0.08 -4.07
C LEU A 718 -13.61 0.61 -2.75
N THR A 719 -14.17 0.07 -1.68
CA THR A 719 -13.81 0.43 -0.31
C THR A 719 -13.13 -0.76 0.34
N TYR A 720 -11.93 -0.55 0.88
CA TYR A 720 -11.18 -1.60 1.57
C TYR A 720 -11.46 -1.55 3.07
N TYR A 721 -11.49 -2.73 3.68
CA TYR A 721 -11.59 -2.92 5.12
C TYR A 721 -10.47 -3.85 5.56
N TYR A 722 -9.75 -3.48 6.60
CA TYR A 722 -8.66 -4.26 7.13
C TYR A 722 -8.75 -4.42 8.63
N LYS A 723 -8.06 -5.44 9.14
CA LYS A 723 -7.92 -5.71 10.57
C LYS A 723 -6.60 -6.40 10.84
N MET A 724 -5.83 -5.93 11.81
CA MET A 724 -4.67 -6.61 12.35
C MET A 724 -5.06 -7.28 13.68
N THR A 725 -5.21 -8.59 13.66
CA THR A 725 -5.49 -9.36 14.87
C THR A 725 -4.33 -9.22 15.86
N GLY A 726 -4.66 -8.90 17.11
CA GLY A 726 -3.68 -8.56 18.15
C GLY A 726 -3.50 -7.06 18.38
N ILE A 727 -4.07 -6.19 17.51
CA ILE A 727 -4.03 -4.73 17.64
C ILE A 727 -5.43 -4.15 17.53
N ASP A 728 -6.12 -4.45 16.43
CA ASP A 728 -7.42 -3.86 16.13
C ASP A 728 -8.55 -4.70 16.74
N LYS A 729 -9.51 -4.02 17.38
CA LYS A 729 -10.72 -4.66 17.92
C LYS A 729 -11.70 -5.03 16.82
N ASP A 730 -11.95 -4.08 15.89
CA ASP A 730 -12.92 -4.18 14.81
C ASP A 730 -12.28 -3.94 13.44
N TRP A 731 -13.04 -4.16 12.37
CA TRP A 731 -12.65 -3.83 11.03
C TRP A 731 -12.54 -2.32 10.82
N ILE A 732 -11.43 -1.88 10.26
CA ILE A 732 -11.14 -0.47 9.99
C ILE A 732 -11.32 -0.23 8.48
N LYS A 733 -12.06 0.82 8.14
CA LYS A 733 -12.20 1.29 6.76
C LYS A 733 -10.92 2.01 6.34
N ALA A 734 -10.33 1.60 5.22
CA ALA A 734 -9.19 2.28 4.64
C ALA A 734 -9.68 3.48 3.81
N ASP A 735 -9.35 4.70 4.26
CA ASP A 735 -9.72 5.93 3.56
C ASP A 735 -8.85 6.09 2.31
N ARG A 736 -9.41 5.79 1.13
CA ARG A 736 -8.80 5.97 -0.21
C ARG A 736 -7.35 5.48 -0.37
N GLN A 737 -6.76 4.90 0.68
CA GLN A 737 -5.42 4.36 0.67
C GLN A 737 -5.49 2.83 0.50
N ASN A 738 -4.60 2.32 -0.31
CA ASN A 738 -4.46 0.88 -0.52
C ASN A 738 -3.18 0.33 0.15
N PHE A 739 -2.74 1.01 1.20
CA PHE A 739 -1.64 0.56 2.06
C PHE A 739 -1.84 1.01 3.50
N ILE A 740 -1.29 0.24 4.41
CA ILE A 740 -1.31 0.53 5.85
C ILE A 740 0.11 0.43 6.38
N ASN A 741 0.47 1.40 7.20
CA ASN A 741 1.76 1.45 7.90
C ASN A 741 1.58 0.98 9.34
N TYR A 742 2.38 0.03 9.74
CA TYR A 742 2.52 -0.37 11.13
C TYR A 742 3.91 0.02 11.63
N SER A 743 3.96 0.72 12.75
CA SER A 743 5.21 1.21 13.34
C SER A 743 5.38 0.69 14.75
N LEU A 744 6.59 0.22 15.07
CA LEU A 744 7.02 -0.19 16.40
C LEU A 744 6.11 -1.26 17.05
N LEU A 745 5.71 -2.25 16.27
CA LEU A 745 4.89 -3.34 16.79
C LEU A 745 5.64 -4.15 17.87
N PRO A 746 4.96 -4.49 18.97
CA PRO A 746 5.54 -5.37 19.97
C PRO A 746 5.84 -6.78 19.40
N PRO A 747 6.78 -7.54 20.00
CA PRO A 747 6.97 -8.94 19.65
C PRO A 747 5.71 -9.75 19.85
N GLY A 748 5.34 -10.55 18.86
CA GLY A 748 4.10 -11.34 18.92
C GLY A 748 3.71 -11.95 17.57
N ASN A 749 2.58 -12.65 17.56
CA ASN A 749 1.94 -13.18 16.36
C ASN A 749 0.82 -12.22 15.94
N TYR A 750 0.81 -11.87 14.67
CA TYR A 750 -0.17 -10.98 14.07
C TYR A 750 -0.75 -11.62 12.82
N THR A 751 -2.02 -11.37 12.56
CA THR A 751 -2.67 -11.73 11.30
C THR A 751 -3.32 -10.48 10.73
N PHE A 752 -2.78 -10.03 9.61
CA PHE A 752 -3.40 -8.96 8.82
C PHE A 752 -4.45 -9.59 7.91
N SER A 753 -5.69 -9.14 8.00
CA SER A 753 -6.80 -9.57 7.17
C SER A 753 -7.37 -8.37 6.44
N VAL A 754 -7.70 -8.53 5.16
CA VAL A 754 -8.24 -7.47 4.31
C VAL A 754 -9.30 -8.00 3.35
N TYR A 755 -10.34 -7.21 3.12
CA TYR A 755 -11.36 -7.44 2.08
C TYR A 755 -11.78 -6.11 1.45
N CYS A 756 -12.51 -6.17 0.35
CA CYS A 756 -13.11 -4.98 -0.23
C CYS A 756 -14.62 -5.14 -0.40
N GLU A 757 -15.28 -4.00 -0.41
CA GLU A 757 -16.69 -3.85 -0.78
C GLU A 757 -16.79 -2.96 -2.01
N ASN A 758 -17.67 -3.31 -2.92
CA ASN A 758 -18.04 -2.39 -3.96
C ASN A 758 -19.05 -1.35 -3.45
N ILE A 759 -19.43 -0.41 -4.31
CA ILE A 759 -20.30 0.69 -3.96
C ILE A 759 -21.73 0.23 -3.56
N ASP A 760 -22.14 -0.95 -3.97
CA ASP A 760 -23.43 -1.52 -3.63
C ASP A 760 -23.40 -2.35 -2.35
N GLY A 761 -22.23 -2.41 -1.67
CA GLY A 761 -22.07 -3.14 -0.42
C GLY A 761 -21.76 -4.62 -0.56
N ASN A 762 -21.56 -5.13 -1.80
CA ASN A 762 -21.14 -6.51 -1.98
C ASN A 762 -19.67 -6.67 -1.63
N ARG A 763 -19.35 -7.66 -0.82
CA ARG A 763 -18.00 -7.99 -0.37
C ARG A 763 -17.29 -8.90 -1.35
N SER A 764 -15.96 -8.82 -1.38
CA SER A 764 -15.11 -9.85 -1.99
C SER A 764 -15.42 -11.22 -1.37
N LYS A 765 -15.23 -12.27 -2.17
CA LYS A 765 -15.62 -13.63 -1.76
C LYS A 765 -14.82 -14.11 -0.55
N ASN A 766 -13.52 -13.84 -0.55
CA ASN A 766 -12.60 -14.29 0.47
C ASN A 766 -11.91 -13.10 1.14
N PHE A 767 -11.49 -13.32 2.38
CA PHE A 767 -10.53 -12.44 3.07
C PHE A 767 -9.12 -12.85 2.64
N THR A 768 -8.27 -11.88 2.43
CA THR A 768 -6.83 -12.15 2.23
C THR A 768 -6.11 -11.96 3.55
N GLU A 769 -5.35 -12.97 3.95
CA GLU A 769 -4.64 -13.00 5.22
C GLU A 769 -3.14 -13.05 5.02
N LEU A 770 -2.41 -12.38 5.92
CA LEU A 770 -0.97 -12.38 5.98
C LEU A 770 -0.53 -12.59 7.45
N HIS A 771 0.15 -13.70 7.71
CA HIS A 771 0.62 -14.04 9.04
C HIS A 771 2.02 -13.49 9.28
N ILE A 772 2.20 -12.74 10.36
CA ILE A 772 3.45 -12.06 10.69
C ILE A 772 3.84 -12.43 12.12
N TYR A 773 5.08 -12.85 12.32
CA TYR A 773 5.66 -13.11 13.62
C TYR A 773 6.87 -12.21 13.85
N ILE A 774 6.79 -11.35 14.86
CA ILE A 774 7.89 -10.50 15.29
C ILE A 774 8.59 -11.20 16.46
N LYS A 775 9.86 -11.54 16.25
CA LYS A 775 10.67 -12.21 17.26
C LYS A 775 10.92 -11.30 18.46
N PRO A 776 10.85 -11.80 19.69
CA PRO A 776 11.27 -11.01 20.84
C PRO A 776 12.77 -10.70 20.77
N PRO A 777 13.23 -9.54 21.27
CA PRO A 777 14.64 -9.24 21.40
C PRO A 777 15.31 -10.26 22.32
N PHE A 778 16.60 -10.55 22.09
CA PHE A 778 17.30 -11.63 22.79
C PHE A 778 17.24 -11.51 24.31
N TRP A 779 17.18 -10.26 24.82
CA TRP A 779 17.07 -10.03 26.28
C TRP A 779 15.69 -10.39 26.89
N ARG A 780 14.65 -10.63 26.07
CA ARG A 780 13.34 -11.14 26.49
C ARG A 780 13.19 -12.66 26.28
N THR A 781 14.22 -13.32 25.81
CA THR A 781 14.19 -14.78 25.62
C THR A 781 14.43 -15.52 26.92
N TYR A 782 13.78 -16.66 27.09
CA TYR A 782 13.88 -17.45 28.33
C TYR A 782 15.32 -17.83 28.68
N TRP A 783 16.15 -18.17 27.69
CA TRP A 783 17.55 -18.51 27.93
C TRP A 783 18.34 -17.32 28.49
N PHE A 784 18.14 -16.11 27.97
CA PHE A 784 18.83 -14.90 28.43
C PHE A 784 18.39 -14.55 29.87
N ILE A 785 17.07 -14.54 30.11
CA ILE A 785 16.53 -14.30 31.46
C ILE A 785 17.04 -15.34 32.45
N SER A 786 17.05 -16.64 32.09
CA SER A 786 17.59 -17.70 32.90
C SER A 786 19.09 -17.55 33.18
N THR A 787 19.86 -17.15 32.14
CA THR A 787 21.30 -16.86 32.30
C THR A 787 21.53 -15.67 33.21
N LEU A 788 20.73 -14.61 33.07
CA LEU A 788 20.82 -13.44 33.94
C LEU A 788 20.48 -13.81 35.41
N PHE A 789 19.41 -14.57 35.61
CA PHE A 789 19.09 -15.10 36.95
C PHE A 789 20.21 -15.95 37.51
N PHE A 790 20.83 -16.82 36.72
CA PHE A 790 21.95 -17.62 37.12
C PHE A 790 23.18 -16.78 37.52
N ILE A 791 23.50 -15.75 36.75
CA ILE A 791 24.58 -14.79 37.04
C ILE A 791 24.29 -14.06 38.37
N ILE A 792 23.04 -13.58 38.53
CA ILE A 792 22.62 -12.89 39.76
C ILE A 792 22.74 -13.85 40.97
N ALA A 793 22.25 -15.09 40.84
CA ALA A 793 22.37 -16.11 41.89
C ALA A 793 23.82 -16.43 42.25
N LEU A 794 24.68 -16.54 41.21
CA LEU A 794 26.10 -16.79 41.40
C LEU A 794 26.81 -15.61 42.10
N SER A 795 26.41 -14.38 41.75
CA SER A 795 26.89 -13.17 42.40
C SER A 795 26.47 -13.09 43.86
N ILE A 796 25.21 -13.41 44.17
CA ILE A 796 24.70 -13.47 45.55
C ILE A 796 25.44 -14.55 46.32
N TYR A 797 25.66 -15.72 45.74
CA TYR A 797 26.46 -16.79 46.35
C TYR A 797 27.89 -16.35 46.59
N GLY A 798 28.52 -15.68 45.65
CA GLY A 798 29.89 -15.13 45.80
C GLY A 798 29.98 -14.13 46.93
N VAL A 799 29.06 -13.18 47.01
CA VAL A 799 28.99 -12.20 48.11
C VAL A 799 28.72 -12.88 49.46
N HIS A 800 27.83 -13.85 49.47
CA HIS A 800 27.55 -14.64 50.68
C HIS A 800 28.81 -15.38 51.15
N ARG A 801 29.51 -16.05 50.26
CA ARG A 801 30.75 -16.78 50.58
C ARG A 801 31.86 -15.84 51.08
N LEU A 802 31.98 -14.66 50.50
CA LEU A 802 32.93 -13.63 50.96
C LEU A 802 32.56 -13.15 52.38
N ARG A 803 31.29 -12.96 52.73
CA ARG A 803 30.82 -12.62 54.07
C ARG A 803 31.12 -13.71 55.10
N VAL A 804 30.83 -14.98 54.74
CA VAL A 804 31.13 -16.11 55.59
C VAL A 804 32.62 -16.22 55.86
N ASN A 805 33.48 -16.06 54.84
CA ASN A 805 34.93 -16.11 55.02
C ASN A 805 35.42 -14.97 55.91
N LYS A 806 34.88 -13.76 55.83
CA LYS A 806 35.23 -12.65 56.75
C LYS A 806 34.81 -12.93 58.17
N LEU A 807 33.64 -13.51 58.44
CA LEU A 807 33.19 -13.85 59.73
C LEU A 807 34.07 -14.93 60.40
N LEU A 808 34.50 -15.95 59.65
CA LEU A 808 35.39 -16.99 60.09
C LEU A 808 36.81 -16.47 60.47
N ALA A 809 37.28 -15.46 59.71
CA ALA A 809 38.54 -14.80 59.99
C ALA A 809 38.51 -14.01 61.31
N VAL A 810 37.44 -13.31 61.61
CA VAL A 810 37.24 -12.58 62.88
C VAL A 810 37.15 -13.53 64.07
N GLU A 811 36.51 -14.69 63.91
CA GLU A 811 36.39 -15.72 64.99
C GLU A 811 37.74 -16.34 65.31
N LYS A 812 38.56 -16.61 64.28
CA LYS A 812 39.93 -17.12 64.50
C LYS A 812 40.81 -16.12 65.28
N LEU A 813 40.67 -14.83 64.95
CA LEU A 813 41.42 -13.78 65.63
C LEU A 813 41.03 -13.72 67.16
N ARG A 814 39.71 -13.75 67.42
CA ARG A 814 39.16 -13.71 68.75
C ARG A 814 39.67 -14.87 69.63
N ASN A 815 39.71 -16.07 69.06
CA ASN A 815 40.18 -17.30 69.76
C ASN A 815 41.67 -17.21 70.00
N ARG A 816 42.52 -16.57 69.20
CA ARG A 816 43.95 -16.41 69.43
C ARG A 816 44.24 -15.45 70.60
N VAL A 817 43.58 -14.29 70.59
CA VAL A 817 43.70 -13.28 71.69
C VAL A 817 43.24 -13.86 73.00
N ALA A 818 42.20 -14.64 73.04
CA ALA A 818 41.74 -15.32 74.29
C ALA A 818 42.77 -16.29 74.82
N ARG A 819 43.53 -16.98 73.99
CA ARG A 819 44.57 -17.94 74.37
C ARG A 819 45.80 -17.20 74.94
N ASP A 820 46.31 -16.16 74.33
CA ASP A 820 47.42 -15.36 74.75
C ASP A 820 47.19 -14.75 76.18
N LEU A 821 45.99 -14.26 76.40
CA LEU A 821 45.51 -13.75 77.70
C LEU A 821 45.48 -14.81 78.73
N HIS A 822 44.99 -16.00 78.41
CA HIS A 822 44.93 -17.12 79.35
C HIS A 822 46.32 -17.62 79.80
N ASP A 823 47.31 -17.71 78.91
CA ASP A 823 48.63 -18.21 79.15
C ASP A 823 49.46 -17.26 79.98
N ASP A 824 49.49 -15.96 79.68
CA ASP A 824 50.27 -14.97 80.48
C ASP A 824 49.69 -14.72 81.87
N MET A 825 48.36 -14.66 81.97
CA MET A 825 47.67 -14.43 83.24
C MET A 825 47.70 -15.67 84.15
N GLY A 826 47.50 -16.83 83.52
CA GLY A 826 47.46 -18.08 84.23
C GLY A 826 48.75 -18.44 85.03
N SER A 827 49.92 -18.17 84.34
CA SER A 827 51.22 -18.43 84.97
C SER A 827 51.50 -17.47 86.14
N THR A 828 51.15 -16.17 85.97
CA THR A 828 51.43 -15.15 87.03
C THR A 828 50.46 -15.33 88.21
N LEU A 829 49.19 -15.59 87.94
CA LEU A 829 48.23 -15.94 89.04
C LEU A 829 48.61 -17.20 89.82
N SER A 830 49.12 -18.22 89.13
CA SER A 830 49.66 -19.40 89.75
C SER A 830 50.79 -19.11 90.69
N THR A 831 51.75 -18.26 90.28
CA THR A 831 52.88 -17.80 91.09
C THR A 831 52.42 -16.98 92.26
N ILE A 832 51.47 -16.09 92.13
CA ILE A 832 50.87 -15.34 93.22
C ILE A 832 50.21 -16.26 94.25
N ASN A 833 49.47 -17.25 93.74
CA ASN A 833 48.79 -18.23 94.59
C ASN A 833 49.83 -19.13 95.38
N ILE A 834 50.89 -19.53 94.71
CA ILE A 834 51.99 -20.26 95.36
C ILE A 834 52.62 -19.39 96.43
N LEU A 835 53.03 -18.16 96.12
CA LEU A 835 53.64 -17.24 97.08
C LEU A 835 52.70 -16.91 98.26
N SER A 836 51.41 -16.73 97.96
CA SER A 836 50.37 -16.56 99.01
C SER A 836 50.25 -17.72 99.95
N SER A 837 50.30 -18.97 99.40
CA SER A 837 50.31 -20.18 100.19
C SER A 837 51.57 -20.29 101.01
N MET A 838 52.72 -19.94 100.52
CA MET A 838 53.96 -19.88 101.22
C MET A 838 53.98 -18.82 102.30
N ALA A 839 53.48 -17.64 102.04
CA ALA A 839 53.31 -16.63 103.07
C ALA A 839 52.39 -17.04 104.18
N LYS A 840 51.22 -17.68 103.89
CA LYS A 840 50.23 -18.14 104.84
C LYS A 840 50.82 -19.26 105.72
N SER A 841 51.65 -20.11 105.16
CA SER A 841 52.25 -21.25 105.95
C SER A 841 53.39 -20.83 106.89
N ARG A 842 53.99 -19.67 106.71
CA ARG A 842 55.16 -19.19 107.43
C ARG A 842 54.88 -17.97 108.34
N ILE A 843 53.66 -17.42 108.38
CA ILE A 843 53.33 -16.18 109.08
C ILE A 843 53.60 -16.17 110.58
N GLN A 844 53.59 -17.34 111.25
CA GLN A 844 53.91 -17.52 112.70
C GLN A 844 55.37 -18.02 112.99
N VAL A 845 56.06 -18.46 111.90
CA VAL A 845 57.38 -19.10 112.06
C VAL A 845 58.51 -18.18 111.63
N ASP A 846 58.31 -17.36 110.52
CA ASP A 846 59.37 -16.50 110.01
C ASP A 846 58.75 -15.18 109.41
N PRO A 847 58.51 -14.11 110.21
CA PRO A 847 57.89 -12.91 109.85
C PRO A 847 58.64 -12.17 108.67
N VAL A 848 60.00 -12.29 108.69
CA VAL A 848 60.85 -11.60 107.62
C VAL A 848 60.62 -12.16 106.22
N LYS A 849 60.56 -13.52 106.11
CA LYS A 849 60.31 -14.18 104.82
C LYS A 849 58.87 -14.06 104.45
N THR A 850 57.89 -13.93 105.37
CA THR A 850 56.49 -13.64 105.03
C THR A 850 56.34 -12.27 104.38
N THR A 851 57.02 -11.24 104.92
CA THR A 851 57.03 -9.89 104.29
C THR A 851 57.66 -9.91 102.94
N GLU A 852 58.71 -10.72 102.72
CA GLU A 852 59.35 -10.92 101.41
C GLU A 852 58.34 -11.55 100.38
N TYR A 853 57.61 -12.60 100.81
CA TYR A 853 56.62 -13.22 99.95
C TYR A 853 55.40 -12.30 99.68
N LEU A 854 54.98 -11.48 100.60
CA LEU A 854 53.94 -10.49 100.41
C LEU A 854 54.41 -9.39 99.47
N GLY A 855 55.68 -8.98 99.60
CA GLY A 855 56.30 -8.04 98.60
C GLY A 855 56.28 -8.63 97.20
N LYS A 856 56.72 -9.91 97.05
CA LYS A 856 56.71 -10.57 95.74
C LYS A 856 55.27 -10.79 95.19
N ILE A 857 54.31 -11.01 96.05
CA ILE A 857 52.91 -11.03 95.58
C ILE A 857 52.46 -9.69 95.09
N SER A 858 52.73 -8.59 95.80
CA SER A 858 52.43 -7.26 95.42
C SER A 858 53.09 -6.91 94.06
N ASP A 859 54.38 -7.25 93.96
CA ASP A 859 55.14 -7.00 92.72
C ASP A 859 54.57 -7.79 91.53
N ASN A 860 54.24 -9.06 91.71
CA ASN A 860 53.65 -9.89 90.65
C ASN A 860 52.26 -9.44 90.32
N SER A 861 51.41 -8.98 91.25
CA SER A 861 50.11 -8.43 91.03
C SER A 861 50.19 -7.10 90.20
N GLN A 862 51.15 -6.23 90.56
CA GLN A 862 51.39 -4.99 89.85
C GLN A 862 51.84 -5.27 88.40
N ARG A 863 52.78 -6.15 88.17
CA ARG A 863 53.25 -6.59 86.86
C ARG A 863 52.13 -7.13 85.99
N MET A 864 51.23 -7.86 86.61
CA MET A 864 50.05 -8.43 85.89
C MET A 864 49.10 -7.33 85.50
N MET A 865 48.80 -6.34 86.34
CA MET A 865 47.97 -5.21 86.00
C MET A 865 48.58 -4.42 84.85
N ASP A 866 49.87 -4.10 84.90
CA ASP A 866 50.61 -3.40 83.87
C ASP A 866 50.60 -4.14 82.53
N ALA A 867 50.79 -5.46 82.51
CA ALA A 867 50.73 -6.31 81.34
C ALA A 867 49.29 -6.34 80.73
N MET A 868 48.27 -6.37 81.58
CA MET A 868 46.88 -6.34 81.15
C MET A 868 46.52 -4.99 80.48
N ASP A 869 46.95 -3.91 81.06
CA ASP A 869 46.75 -2.57 80.50
C ASP A 869 47.42 -2.40 79.17
N ASP A 870 48.63 -2.91 78.99
CA ASP A 870 49.38 -2.92 77.76
C ASP A 870 48.64 -3.72 76.61
N ILE A 871 48.04 -4.90 76.94
CA ILE A 871 47.29 -5.73 76.02
C ILE A 871 45.96 -5.05 75.65
N VAL A 872 45.21 -4.56 76.63
CA VAL A 872 43.94 -3.87 76.41
C VAL A 872 44.14 -2.59 75.51
N TRP A 873 45.21 -1.86 75.83
CA TRP A 873 45.55 -0.70 75.04
C TRP A 873 45.90 -1.05 73.59
N SER A 874 46.65 -2.11 73.31
CA SER A 874 47.06 -2.56 72.00
C SER A 874 45.88 -3.06 71.10
N ILE A 875 44.86 -3.64 71.69
CA ILE A 875 43.69 -4.19 71.00
C ILE A 875 42.71 -3.11 70.61
N LYS A 876 42.71 -1.98 71.28
CA LYS A 876 41.71 -0.91 71.04
C LYS A 876 41.95 -0.21 69.64
N PRO A 877 40.99 -0.30 68.69
CA PRO A 877 41.18 0.30 67.32
C PRO A 877 41.40 1.81 67.32
N SER A 878 40.90 2.49 68.34
CA SER A 878 41.08 3.92 68.46
C SER A 878 42.53 4.33 68.68
N ASN A 879 43.45 3.37 69.01
CA ASN A 879 44.87 3.61 69.29
C ASN A 879 45.78 3.22 68.08
N ASP A 880 45.21 3.05 66.89
CA ASP A 880 45.94 2.57 65.68
C ASP A 880 46.89 3.59 65.06
N SER A 881 46.94 4.82 65.49
CA SER A 881 47.82 5.87 64.91
C SER A 881 49.18 5.87 65.60
N MET A 882 50.23 6.03 64.82
CA MET A 882 51.61 6.23 65.32
C MET A 882 51.72 7.44 66.24
N GLN A 883 50.87 8.50 66.02
CA GLN A 883 50.84 9.63 66.93
C GLN A 883 50.46 9.26 68.35
N LYS A 884 49.51 8.31 68.55
CA LYS A 884 49.12 7.83 69.89
C LYS A 884 50.16 6.93 70.45
N ILE A 885 50.84 6.10 69.66
CA ILE A 885 51.93 5.27 70.09
C ILE A 885 53.06 6.13 70.61
N ALA A 886 53.51 7.13 69.85
CA ALA A 886 54.53 8.06 70.23
C ALA A 886 54.18 8.86 71.50
N ALA A 887 52.91 9.29 71.65
CA ALA A 887 52.47 9.94 72.86
C ALA A 887 52.61 9.04 74.09
N ARG A 888 52.17 7.74 73.99
CA ARG A 888 52.34 6.78 75.03
C ARG A 888 53.81 6.47 75.34
N MET A 889 54.62 6.39 74.34
CA MET A 889 56.08 6.15 74.47
C MET A 889 56.71 7.32 75.28
N ARG A 890 56.34 8.55 74.93
CA ARG A 890 56.85 9.72 75.68
C ARG A 890 56.40 9.73 77.11
N GLU A 891 55.07 9.53 77.36
CA GLU A 891 54.54 9.45 78.70
C GLU A 891 55.25 8.37 79.56
N PHE A 892 55.46 7.16 79.00
CA PHE A 892 56.17 6.08 79.70
C PHE A 892 57.62 6.49 80.00
N ALA A 893 58.35 7.00 79.00
CA ALA A 893 59.75 7.36 79.22
C ALA A 893 59.92 8.53 80.24
N THR A 894 59.07 9.52 80.20
CA THR A 894 59.05 10.62 81.17
C THR A 894 58.90 10.04 82.61
N ASN A 895 57.81 9.27 82.81
CA ASN A 895 57.52 8.73 84.10
C ASN A 895 58.64 7.79 84.68
N VAL A 896 59.32 7.06 83.87
CA VAL A 896 60.38 6.11 84.32
C VAL A 896 61.70 6.82 84.53
N LEU A 897 62.07 7.78 83.70
CA LEU A 897 63.38 8.46 83.75
C LEU A 897 63.33 9.61 84.76
N GLU A 898 62.25 10.37 84.89
CA GLU A 898 62.09 11.43 85.95
C GLU A 898 62.20 10.80 87.35
N ALA A 899 61.63 9.59 87.58
CA ALA A 899 61.76 8.89 88.86
C ALA A 899 63.17 8.51 89.22
N LYS A 900 64.13 8.69 88.26
CA LYS A 900 65.56 8.44 88.40
C LYS A 900 66.45 9.65 88.22
N GLU A 901 65.86 10.80 88.05
CA GLU A 901 66.51 12.14 87.87
C GLU A 901 67.37 12.10 86.59
N ILE A 902 66.87 11.44 85.52
CA ILE A 902 67.54 11.39 84.22
C ILE A 902 66.80 12.24 83.23
N GLU A 903 67.51 13.15 82.56
CA GLU A 903 66.92 14.01 81.52
C GLU A 903 66.52 13.22 80.28
N LEU A 904 65.29 13.53 79.72
CA LEU A 904 64.73 12.91 78.49
C LEU A 904 64.73 13.83 77.29
N ASP A 905 65.47 13.49 76.24
CA ASP A 905 65.36 14.14 74.93
C ASP A 905 64.55 13.19 74.01
N PHE A 906 63.28 13.54 73.73
CA PHE A 906 62.38 12.68 72.99
C PHE A 906 61.98 13.33 71.62
N ARG A 907 62.44 12.77 70.53
CA ARG A 907 62.25 13.29 69.16
C ARG A 907 61.52 12.26 68.26
N VAL A 908 60.51 12.72 67.58
CA VAL A 908 59.76 11.94 66.60
C VAL A 908 59.59 12.75 65.32
N ASP A 909 60.00 12.16 64.23
CA ASP A 909 59.86 12.80 62.88
C ASP A 909 58.35 12.83 62.48
N GLU A 910 57.90 13.93 61.93
CA GLU A 910 56.49 14.04 61.47
C GLU A 910 56.10 12.98 60.45
N SER A 911 57.01 12.50 59.63
CA SER A 911 56.79 11.46 58.61
C SER A 911 56.41 10.11 59.23
N VAL A 912 56.65 9.89 60.53
CA VAL A 912 56.31 8.67 61.23
C VAL A 912 54.81 8.60 61.58
N PHE A 913 54.10 9.72 61.64
CA PHE A 913 52.69 9.75 62.05
C PHE A 913 51.71 9.15 61.07
N ASP A 914 52.07 9.08 59.77
CA ASP A 914 51.27 8.47 58.73
C ASP A 914 51.44 6.95 58.63
N ILE A 915 52.35 6.38 59.38
CA ILE A 915 52.59 4.93 59.42
C ILE A 915 51.50 4.23 60.19
N LYS A 916 50.97 3.15 59.62
CA LYS A 916 50.03 2.20 60.26
C LYS A 916 50.74 0.89 60.53
N LEU A 917 50.93 0.57 61.79
CA LEU A 917 51.37 -0.74 62.22
C LEU A 917 50.16 -1.61 62.48
N ASP A 918 50.21 -2.89 62.08
CA ASP A 918 49.22 -3.88 62.57
C ASP A 918 49.28 -4.00 64.06
N MET A 919 48.25 -4.63 64.63
CA MET A 919 48.09 -4.74 66.05
C MET A 919 49.29 -5.47 66.73
N GLU A 920 49.82 -6.48 66.11
CA GLU A 920 50.93 -7.27 66.64
C GLU A 920 52.24 -6.47 66.60
N ALA A 921 52.58 -5.87 65.50
CA ALA A 921 53.76 -5.02 65.31
C ALA A 921 53.76 -3.80 66.26
N ARG A 922 52.56 -3.17 66.42
CA ARG A 922 52.40 -2.05 67.37
C ARG A 922 52.69 -2.41 68.81
N ARG A 923 52.19 -3.56 69.27
CA ARG A 923 52.46 -4.08 70.61
C ARG A 923 53.94 -4.36 70.80
N ASP A 924 54.54 -5.04 69.89
CA ASP A 924 55.94 -5.44 69.94
C ASP A 924 56.86 -4.22 69.83
N PHE A 925 56.55 -3.25 69.02
CA PHE A 925 57.27 -1.98 68.93
C PHE A 925 57.32 -1.23 70.26
N PHE A 926 56.14 -1.09 70.89
CA PHE A 926 56.04 -0.44 72.22
C PHE A 926 56.77 -1.20 73.26
N LEU A 927 56.71 -2.52 73.24
CA LEU A 927 57.36 -3.34 74.28
C LEU A 927 58.88 -3.38 74.14
N VAL A 928 59.45 -3.32 72.94
CA VAL A 928 60.92 -3.17 72.76
C VAL A 928 61.35 -1.78 73.23
N PHE A 929 60.59 -0.73 72.90
CA PHE A 929 60.88 0.59 73.44
C PHE A 929 60.86 0.62 74.98
N LYS A 930 59.80 0.05 75.58
CA LYS A 930 59.63 -0.03 77.03
C LYS A 930 60.81 -0.74 77.74
N GLU A 931 61.30 -1.85 77.14
CA GLU A 931 62.42 -2.58 77.69
C GLU A 931 63.74 -1.81 77.58
N ALA A 932 63.96 -1.11 76.41
CA ALA A 932 65.16 -0.30 76.20
C ALA A 932 65.26 0.85 77.23
N VAL A 933 64.13 1.55 77.41
CA VAL A 933 64.03 2.70 78.36
C VAL A 933 64.23 2.18 79.80
N ASN A 934 63.57 1.00 80.22
CA ASN A 934 63.77 0.40 81.54
C ASN A 934 65.24 0.00 81.79
N ASN A 935 65.89 -0.48 80.76
CA ASN A 935 67.31 -0.88 80.89
C ASN A 935 68.18 0.39 81.06
N ALA A 936 67.92 1.47 80.36
CA ALA A 936 68.64 2.70 80.56
C ALA A 936 68.40 3.23 82.00
N ALA A 937 67.12 3.30 82.46
CA ALA A 937 66.80 3.77 83.84
C ALA A 937 67.38 2.97 84.92
N LYS A 938 67.60 1.63 84.72
CA LYS A 938 68.05 0.73 85.85
C LYS A 938 69.55 0.55 85.93
N TYR A 939 70.23 0.61 84.76
CA TYR A 939 71.61 0.10 84.68
C TYR A 939 72.57 1.15 84.16
N SER A 940 72.14 2.24 83.44
CA SER A 940 73.04 3.14 82.78
C SER A 940 73.75 4.11 83.65
N GLN A 941 73.21 4.53 84.76
CA GLN A 941 73.62 5.70 85.56
C GLN A 941 73.80 6.95 84.66
N ALA A 942 73.02 7.05 83.69
CA ALA A 942 73.07 8.17 82.68
C ALA A 942 72.56 9.47 83.32
N SER A 943 73.03 10.59 82.78
CA SER A 943 72.43 11.91 83.00
C SER A 943 71.37 12.30 82.00
N MET A 944 71.44 11.70 80.78
CA MET A 944 70.44 11.94 79.73
C MET A 944 70.16 10.67 78.93
N VAL A 945 68.90 10.49 78.54
CA VAL A 945 68.47 9.46 77.62
C VAL A 945 67.78 10.12 76.35
N THR A 946 68.33 9.84 75.17
CA THR A 946 67.73 10.31 73.90
C THR A 946 66.98 9.22 73.26
N VAL A 947 65.69 9.53 72.96
CA VAL A 947 64.83 8.63 72.20
C VAL A 947 64.47 9.33 70.82
N GLN A 948 64.76 8.58 69.76
CA GLN A 948 64.46 9.05 68.40
C GLN A 948 63.59 8.03 67.62
N VAL A 949 62.50 8.48 67.03
CA VAL A 949 61.71 7.65 66.12
C VAL A 949 61.67 8.36 64.74
N VAL A 950 62.24 7.73 63.72
CA VAL A 950 62.42 8.30 62.41
C VAL A 950 62.02 7.30 61.34
N LEU A 951 61.61 7.83 60.20
CA LEU A 951 61.38 7.07 58.96
C LEU A 951 62.58 7.23 58.05
N ASP A 952 63.35 6.18 57.90
CA ASP A 952 64.50 6.15 56.97
C ASP A 952 64.34 5.03 55.93
N ASN A 953 64.44 5.39 54.65
CA ASN A 953 64.40 4.47 53.50
C ASN A 953 63.26 3.39 53.61
N LYS A 954 62.05 3.79 53.94
CA LYS A 954 60.86 2.96 54.18
C LYS A 954 61.02 2.01 55.37
N GLN A 955 61.88 2.37 56.25
CA GLN A 955 62.04 1.63 57.50
C GLN A 955 61.73 2.51 58.73
N LEU A 956 60.90 2.02 59.62
CA LEU A 956 60.70 2.70 60.92
C LEU A 956 61.83 2.39 61.80
N VAL A 957 62.57 3.41 62.24
CA VAL A 957 63.76 3.26 63.12
C VAL A 957 63.44 3.89 64.44
N LEU A 958 63.59 3.09 65.50
CA LEU A 958 63.62 3.52 66.88
C LEU A 958 65.03 3.46 67.43
N VAL A 959 65.50 4.55 68.01
CA VAL A 959 66.75 4.69 68.67
C VAL A 959 66.55 5.09 70.12
N VAL A 960 67.16 4.34 71.13
CA VAL A 960 67.20 4.72 72.48
C VAL A 960 68.64 4.76 72.86
N GLU A 961 69.20 5.88 73.27
CA GLU A 961 70.60 6.11 73.55
C GLU A 961 70.76 6.81 74.90
N ASP A 962 71.62 6.28 75.74
CA ASP A 962 71.98 6.87 77.04
C ASP A 962 73.49 7.21 77.12
N ASP A 963 73.82 8.25 77.87
CA ASP A 963 75.17 8.78 78.11
C ASP A 963 75.87 8.15 79.33
N GLY A 964 75.40 7.02 79.78
CA GLY A 964 75.82 6.41 81.02
C GLY A 964 77.16 5.56 80.98
N ILE A 965 77.34 4.70 81.93
CA ILE A 965 78.52 3.88 82.10
C ILE A 965 78.77 2.82 81.01
N GLY A 966 77.67 2.57 80.16
CA GLY A 966 77.74 1.56 79.08
C GLY A 966 78.11 0.16 79.63
N PHE A 967 78.25 -0.83 78.77
CA PHE A 967 78.55 -2.24 79.12
C PHE A 967 79.16 -2.94 77.89
N ASP A 968 79.83 -3.99 78.10
CA ASP A 968 80.33 -4.87 77.04
C ASP A 968 79.20 -5.85 76.67
N PRO A 969 78.66 -5.68 75.44
CA PRO A 969 77.52 -6.48 74.95
C PRO A 969 77.87 -8.01 74.83
N VAL A 970 79.16 -8.33 74.75
CA VAL A 970 79.59 -9.75 74.59
C VAL A 970 79.76 -10.42 75.95
N GLN A 971 80.05 -9.69 77.04
CA GLN A 971 80.29 -10.23 78.46
C GLN A 971 79.02 -10.06 79.36
N ALA A 972 78.04 -9.32 78.92
CA ALA A 972 76.77 -9.13 79.59
C ALA A 972 76.04 -10.44 79.65
N ASP A 973 76.03 -11.05 80.88
CA ASP A 973 75.19 -12.23 81.14
C ASP A 973 73.76 -11.92 80.72
N GLY A 974 73.30 -12.59 79.64
CA GLY A 974 72.07 -12.34 78.98
C GLY A 974 70.86 -12.40 79.88
N GLY A 975 70.60 -11.29 80.56
CA GLY A 975 69.34 -11.11 81.22
C GLY A 975 68.22 -11.26 80.22
N ASN A 976 67.03 -11.79 80.59
CA ASN A 976 65.87 -12.03 79.69
C ASN A 976 65.40 -10.82 78.82
N GLY A 977 65.86 -9.62 79.17
CA GLY A 977 65.45 -8.37 78.46
C GLY A 977 66.00 -8.27 77.05
N MET A 978 67.25 -8.42 76.78
CA MET A 978 67.93 -8.35 75.47
C MET A 978 67.38 -9.46 74.53
N GLY A 979 67.23 -10.66 75.01
CA GLY A 979 66.69 -11.76 74.21
C GLY A 979 65.20 -11.54 73.85
N ASN A 980 64.43 -10.89 74.72
CA ASN A 980 63.05 -10.53 74.40
C ASN A 980 62.94 -9.39 73.38
N MET A 981 63.83 -8.37 73.47
CA MET A 981 63.88 -7.35 72.48
C MET A 981 64.22 -7.89 71.06
N GLN A 982 65.16 -8.83 71.01
CA GLN A 982 65.54 -9.44 69.70
C GLN A 982 64.37 -10.25 69.14
N LYS A 983 63.71 -11.14 69.96
CA LYS A 983 62.53 -11.88 69.45
C LYS A 983 61.38 -11.02 68.98
N ARG A 984 61.14 -9.89 69.66
CA ARG A 984 60.11 -8.93 69.21
C ARG A 984 60.53 -8.15 67.95
N ALA A 985 61.79 -7.80 67.82
CA ALA A 985 62.30 -7.21 66.58
C ALA A 985 62.17 -8.18 65.44
N ASP A 986 62.51 -9.46 65.61
CA ASP A 986 62.39 -10.53 64.64
C ASP A 986 60.89 -10.76 64.23
N ALA A 987 59.94 -10.72 65.17
CA ALA A 987 58.50 -10.86 64.95
C ALA A 987 57.98 -9.73 64.07
N MET A 988 58.53 -8.55 64.21
CA MET A 988 58.24 -7.40 63.33
C MET A 988 59.06 -7.47 62.04
N LYS A 989 59.76 -8.52 61.70
CA LYS A 989 60.67 -8.65 60.57
C LYS A 989 61.73 -7.54 60.52
N GLY A 990 61.98 -6.96 61.68
CA GLY A 990 62.96 -5.91 61.91
C GLY A 990 64.35 -6.49 62.32
N ARG A 991 65.29 -5.56 62.64
CA ARG A 991 66.62 -5.87 63.16
C ARG A 991 66.87 -5.06 64.46
N LEU A 992 67.39 -5.69 65.50
CA LEU A 992 67.85 -5.02 66.67
C LEU A 992 69.37 -4.92 66.61
N HIS A 993 69.88 -3.71 66.86
CA HIS A 993 71.33 -3.44 66.99
C HIS A 993 71.62 -2.71 68.31
N ILE A 994 72.51 -3.26 69.07
CA ILE A 994 72.89 -2.68 70.34
C ILE A 994 74.40 -2.35 70.27
N LEU A 995 74.74 -1.08 70.48
CA LEU A 995 76.08 -0.54 70.50
C LEU A 995 76.28 -0.05 71.94
N SER A 996 77.29 -0.61 72.64
CA SER A 996 77.70 -0.12 73.92
C SER A 996 79.18 -0.52 74.19
N LYS A 997 79.84 0.27 74.98
CA LYS A 997 81.16 0.04 75.46
C LYS A 997 81.29 0.67 76.85
N PRO A 998 82.10 0.09 77.76
CA PRO A 998 82.33 0.66 79.08
C PRO A 998 82.86 2.11 79.01
N GLY A 999 82.19 3.04 79.79
CA GLY A 999 82.45 4.48 79.81
C GLY A 999 81.95 5.27 78.63
N GLY A 1000 81.16 4.71 77.72
CA GLY A 1000 80.60 5.33 76.55
C GLY A 1000 79.17 5.25 76.28
N GLY A 1001 78.30 4.93 77.28
CA GLY A 1001 76.82 4.78 77.14
C GLY A 1001 76.37 3.59 76.36
N ALA A 1002 75.03 3.45 76.11
CA ALA A 1002 74.49 2.38 75.26
C ALA A 1002 73.55 2.96 74.26
N LYS A 1003 73.51 2.42 73.04
CA LYS A 1003 72.61 2.76 71.96
C LYS A 1003 71.89 1.54 71.46
N VAL A 1004 70.61 1.45 71.67
CA VAL A 1004 69.71 0.44 71.14
C VAL A 1004 68.99 0.96 69.95
N THR A 1005 69.19 0.30 68.81
CA THR A 1005 68.53 0.64 67.56
C THR A 1005 67.65 -0.48 67.03
N VAL A 1006 66.39 -0.21 66.77
CA VAL A 1006 65.48 -1.16 66.13
C VAL A 1006 65.00 -0.60 64.80
N THR A 1007 65.17 -1.41 63.73
CA THR A 1007 64.76 -1.08 62.39
C THR A 1007 63.71 -2.00 61.88
N ILE A 1008 62.54 -1.50 61.52
CA ILE A 1008 61.39 -2.31 61.10
C ILE A 1008 61.08 -1.96 59.67
N PRO A 1009 61.09 -2.93 58.72
CA PRO A 1009 60.67 -2.66 57.34
C PRO A 1009 59.16 -2.39 57.25
N LEU A 1010 58.75 -1.31 56.59
CA LEU A 1010 57.36 -1.02 56.31
C LEU A 1010 57.01 -1.65 54.95
N ASN A 1011 56.23 -2.74 54.97
CA ASN A 1011 55.69 -3.32 53.74
C ASN A 1011 54.71 -2.30 53.12
N GLY A 1012 54.99 -1.79 51.89
CA GLY A 1012 54.15 -0.87 51.13
C GLY A 1012 52.84 -1.49 50.71
#